data_f28738c2591f64108ad7ade5ede9db7a
#
_entry.id   f28738c2591f64108ad7ade5ede9db7a
#
_cell.length_a   1.000
_cell.length_b   1.000
_cell.length_c   1.000
_cell.angle_alpha   90.00
_cell.angle_beta   90.00
_cell.angle_gamma   90.00
#
_symmetry.space_group_name_H-M   'P 1'
#
loop_
_entity.id
_entity.type
_entity.pdbx_description
1 polymer ?
#
loop_
_entity_poly.entity_id
_entity_poly.type
_entity_poly.pdbx_seq_one_letter_code
_entity_poly.pdbx_strand_id
1 'polypeptide(L)'
;LEGAAIYLLPKMLGARDLAFPRLTAYGYWCYLFGGTMLLMALLFGVAPDSGWFMYTPLSSSTYSPGINADVWLLGVTFVEISALSAAVEIIVSILRLRAPGMSLERMPIFAWYMLVVAGMMLVGFPPLILGSILLEAERAFDLPFFDPTRGGDPLLWQHLFWLFGHPEVYIIFLPAAGMVSTFLPVFAGRPLAGYRAVVVSVISMGFISFGLWVHHMYTVGIPHLALGIFSAASALVTIPTAIQIFAWLATLAHGRPRLSIPMLYVFGFLFVFILGGLTGVMLAMVPFDWQAHDTHFVVAHLHYVLVGGFVFPLLAAAYYWLPHLTGRFPLPQLSKAAFWLIFIGFNVTFFIMHLTGLRGMPRRVHVYPQEPGMELFNLVSSLGSFVMTIGFALVLVDFVLQARFGRHAGRNPWKAGTLEWAMPTPPPSYNFASLPAIDARADQLDPDGLGPQLAAGKGYLGFVRHGQMETLAVDPVSGRLEQIIVLPRSTFLPLLTALVTGVFFLLMLAKLYALAPLALLGVAGMFLLWTRATGAREDLPALDAGRGEQAPVHFQSRGAPSEWAMVLTLTANATLYASLLFGGLFLWVSAPGWPAEPTPFKTNVLLQVLALGALAGTLLASRRSLRAGAEGRIGWLAVLAASHLAAAVLFGLMALELVPFNTQHALFAVIFAVYFYAGFHSLLGVLFALYGVWRVLSGHVSAVRDLDLRIGARLHTYAACAGILAVVFVWQLVMLGSGGAPA
;
A
#
# COMPACT_ATOMS: atom_id res chain seq x y z
N LEU A 1 5.77 8.09 6.22
CA LEU A 1 6.69 7.51 5.21
C LEU A 1 6.18 7.70 3.80
N GLU A 2 4.90 7.38 3.51
CA GLU A 2 4.28 7.57 2.20
C GLU A 2 4.37 9.03 1.74
N GLY A 3 4.00 10.00 2.58
CA GLY A 3 4.14 11.43 2.25
C GLY A 3 5.57 11.86 1.95
N ALA A 4 6.56 11.29 2.65
CA ALA A 4 7.97 11.54 2.35
C ALA A 4 8.36 10.95 0.99
N ALA A 5 7.88 9.76 0.65
CA ALA A 5 8.11 9.13 -0.65
C ALA A 5 7.47 9.96 -1.79
N ILE A 6 6.21 10.36 -1.64
CA ILE A 6 5.48 11.21 -2.61
C ILE A 6 6.23 12.54 -2.84
N TYR A 7 6.79 13.10 -1.77
CA TYR A 7 7.57 14.35 -1.86
C TYR A 7 8.94 14.16 -2.51
N LEU A 8 9.70 13.11 -2.13
CA LEU A 8 11.10 12.93 -2.53
C LEU A 8 11.26 12.24 -3.88
N LEU A 9 10.43 11.23 -4.20
CA LEU A 9 10.61 10.42 -5.40
C LEU A 9 10.65 11.22 -6.70
N PRO A 10 9.71 12.11 -7.03
CA PRO A 10 9.80 12.87 -8.28
C PRO A 10 11.08 13.69 -8.38
N LYS A 11 11.57 14.20 -7.25
CA LYS A 11 12.82 14.97 -7.18
C LYS A 11 14.04 14.08 -7.40
N MET A 12 14.09 12.91 -6.76
CA MET A 12 15.19 11.95 -6.91
C MET A 12 15.21 11.27 -8.27
N LEU A 13 14.04 11.09 -8.89
CA LEU A 13 13.89 10.49 -10.21
C LEU A 13 14.12 11.49 -11.35
N GLY A 14 14.18 12.79 -11.07
CA GLY A 14 14.31 13.83 -12.08
C GLY A 14 13.04 14.07 -12.86
N ALA A 15 11.87 13.94 -12.23
CA ALA A 15 10.55 14.17 -12.80
C ALA A 15 9.89 15.45 -12.26
N ARG A 16 8.97 16.03 -13.00
CA ARG A 16 8.22 17.21 -12.55
C ARG A 16 7.15 16.86 -11.50
N ASP A 17 6.57 15.67 -11.59
CA ASP A 17 5.58 15.17 -10.66
C ASP A 17 5.56 13.63 -10.69
N LEU A 18 4.73 13.00 -9.85
CA LEU A 18 4.38 11.60 -9.96
C LEU A 18 3.49 11.34 -11.18
N ALA A 19 3.25 10.05 -11.50
CA ALA A 19 2.55 9.65 -12.72
C ALA A 19 1.11 10.16 -12.78
N PHE A 20 0.42 10.29 -11.64
CA PHE A 20 -1.01 10.59 -11.57
C PHE A 20 -1.34 11.64 -10.50
N PRO A 21 -0.96 12.92 -10.66
CA PRO A 21 -1.08 13.94 -9.59
C PRO A 21 -2.49 14.12 -9.03
N ARG A 22 -3.54 13.86 -9.83
CA ARG A 22 -4.92 13.88 -9.36
C ARG A 22 -5.24 12.68 -8.46
N LEU A 23 -4.63 11.50 -8.72
CA LEU A 23 -4.78 10.32 -7.90
C LEU A 23 -4.07 10.51 -6.55
N THR A 24 -2.87 11.12 -6.56
CA THR A 24 -2.17 11.55 -5.33
C THR A 24 -3.07 12.45 -4.48
N ALA A 25 -3.69 13.46 -5.09
CA ALA A 25 -4.58 14.37 -4.38
C ALA A 25 -5.83 13.66 -3.83
N TYR A 26 -6.43 12.74 -4.59
CA TYR A 26 -7.56 11.93 -4.14
C TYR A 26 -7.17 11.04 -2.94
N GLY A 27 -6.04 10.33 -3.04
CA GLY A 27 -5.51 9.51 -1.95
C GLY A 27 -5.27 10.35 -0.68
N TYR A 28 -4.65 11.53 -0.81
CA TYR A 28 -4.45 12.44 0.32
C TYR A 28 -5.78 12.80 1.04
N TRP A 29 -6.82 13.12 0.29
CA TRP A 29 -8.12 13.47 0.88
C TRP A 29 -8.81 12.25 1.50
N CYS A 30 -8.70 11.07 0.89
CA CYS A 30 -9.20 9.82 1.50
C CYS A 30 -8.48 9.53 2.82
N TYR A 31 -7.14 9.68 2.86
CA TYR A 31 -6.36 9.55 4.09
C TYR A 31 -6.81 10.54 5.16
N LEU A 32 -6.97 11.81 4.79
CA LEU A 32 -7.38 12.87 5.73
C LEU A 32 -8.76 12.60 6.30
N PHE A 33 -9.74 12.27 5.46
CA PHE A 33 -11.12 12.04 5.92
C PHE A 33 -11.25 10.73 6.71
N GLY A 34 -10.65 9.63 6.24
CA GLY A 34 -10.65 8.37 6.97
C GLY A 34 -9.90 8.48 8.31
N GLY A 35 -8.72 9.11 8.31
CA GLY A 35 -7.96 9.37 9.53
C GLY A 35 -8.70 10.29 10.50
N THR A 36 -9.43 11.31 10.00
CA THR A 36 -10.28 12.16 10.82
C THR A 36 -11.43 11.37 11.44
N MET A 37 -12.07 10.46 10.69
CA MET A 37 -13.12 9.57 11.19
C MET A 37 -12.59 8.72 12.36
N LEU A 38 -11.40 8.13 12.23
CA LEU A 38 -10.74 7.35 13.29
C LEU A 38 -10.40 8.22 14.52
N LEU A 39 -9.91 9.44 14.33
CA LEU A 39 -9.64 10.37 15.44
C LEU A 39 -10.91 10.82 16.15
N MET A 40 -11.99 11.05 15.41
CA MET A 40 -13.29 11.40 15.98
C MET A 40 -13.84 10.27 16.85
N ALA A 41 -13.58 9.00 16.52
CA ALA A 41 -13.96 7.86 17.35
C ALA A 41 -13.47 7.98 18.80
N LEU A 42 -12.24 8.49 18.99
CA LEU A 42 -11.68 8.76 20.32
C LEU A 42 -12.47 9.83 21.08
N LEU A 43 -12.82 10.92 20.38
CA LEU A 43 -13.55 12.04 21.01
C LEU A 43 -14.99 11.67 21.36
N PHE A 44 -15.63 10.80 20.59
CA PHE A 44 -16.99 10.33 20.84
C PHE A 44 -17.07 9.08 21.73
N GLY A 45 -15.93 8.57 22.20
CA GLY A 45 -15.89 7.37 23.06
C GLY A 45 -16.28 6.08 22.34
N VAL A 46 -16.14 6.02 21.02
CA VAL A 46 -16.46 4.86 20.17
C VAL A 46 -15.20 4.27 19.52
N ALA A 47 -14.04 4.38 20.18
CA ALA A 47 -12.83 3.69 19.77
C ALA A 47 -13.01 2.17 19.84
N PRO A 48 -12.25 1.36 19.07
CA PRO A 48 -12.42 -0.07 19.03
C PRO A 48 -12.15 -0.71 20.39
N ASP A 49 -13.08 -1.52 20.85
CA ASP A 49 -13.05 -2.23 22.14
C ASP A 49 -12.46 -3.65 22.04
N SER A 50 -12.31 -4.19 20.82
CA SER A 50 -11.68 -5.48 20.53
C SER A 50 -10.19 -5.38 20.13
N GLY A 51 -9.55 -4.22 20.31
CA GLY A 51 -8.18 -3.92 19.90
C GLY A 51 -8.07 -3.60 18.40
N TRP A 52 -6.93 -3.00 18.00
CA TRP A 52 -6.69 -2.59 16.61
C TRP A 52 -6.63 -3.76 15.60
N PHE A 53 -6.30 -4.97 16.07
CA PHE A 53 -6.21 -6.19 15.28
C PHE A 53 -7.56 -6.89 15.05
N MET A 54 -8.63 -6.45 15.71
CA MET A 54 -10.02 -6.85 15.48
C MET A 54 -10.25 -8.37 15.47
N TYR A 55 -9.63 -9.13 16.37
CA TYR A 55 -9.79 -10.59 16.42
C TYR A 55 -11.25 -10.99 16.69
N THR A 56 -11.76 -11.87 15.82
CA THR A 56 -13.01 -12.57 16.04
C THR A 56 -12.82 -13.69 17.07
N PRO A 57 -13.82 -14.00 17.92
CA PRO A 57 -15.18 -13.46 17.93
C PRO A 57 -15.33 -12.13 18.67
N LEU A 58 -14.30 -11.58 19.35
CA LEU A 58 -14.42 -10.36 20.19
C LEU A 58 -14.92 -9.15 19.40
N SER A 59 -14.59 -9.05 18.10
CA SER A 59 -15.05 -7.99 17.20
C SER A 59 -16.43 -8.23 16.57
N SER A 60 -17.05 -9.38 16.83
CA SER A 60 -18.40 -9.69 16.32
C SER A 60 -19.47 -8.82 17.03
N SER A 61 -20.67 -8.76 16.46
CA SER A 61 -21.80 -8.03 17.05
C SER A 61 -22.25 -8.56 18.41
N THR A 62 -21.90 -9.82 18.74
CA THR A 62 -22.20 -10.45 20.03
C THR A 62 -21.36 -9.83 21.16
N TYR A 63 -20.06 -9.59 20.95
CA TYR A 63 -19.14 -9.11 21.98
C TYR A 63 -18.84 -7.61 21.87
N SER A 64 -18.99 -7.03 20.69
CA SER A 64 -18.85 -5.60 20.39
C SER A 64 -20.10 -5.10 19.66
N PRO A 65 -21.26 -4.97 20.37
CA PRO A 65 -22.57 -4.65 19.75
C PRO A 65 -22.67 -3.18 19.31
N GLY A 66 -21.82 -2.31 19.81
CA GLY A 66 -21.75 -0.89 19.44
C GLY A 66 -21.16 -0.66 18.05
N ILE A 67 -21.06 0.61 17.67
CA ILE A 67 -20.43 1.03 16.39
C ILE A 67 -18.90 1.06 16.45
N ASN A 68 -18.30 0.70 17.59
CA ASN A 68 -16.86 0.79 17.85
C ASN A 68 -16.04 0.02 16.81
N ALA A 69 -16.40 -1.24 16.57
CA ALA A 69 -15.76 -2.06 15.55
C ALA A 69 -16.02 -1.52 14.13
N ASP A 70 -17.25 -1.08 13.85
CA ASP A 70 -17.64 -0.58 12.51
C ASP A 70 -16.88 0.70 12.15
N VAL A 71 -16.72 1.64 13.11
CA VAL A 71 -15.91 2.86 12.90
C VAL A 71 -14.48 2.52 12.54
N TRP A 72 -13.90 1.53 13.22
CA TRP A 72 -12.52 1.11 12.95
C TRP A 72 -12.38 0.46 11.58
N LEU A 73 -13.21 -0.56 11.27
CA LEU A 73 -13.17 -1.29 9.99
C LEU A 73 -13.40 -0.35 8.80
N LEU A 74 -14.45 0.47 8.85
CA LEU A 74 -14.77 1.41 7.77
C LEU A 74 -13.74 2.53 7.65
N GLY A 75 -13.24 3.04 8.78
CA GLY A 75 -12.22 4.09 8.80
C GLY A 75 -10.88 3.60 8.22
N VAL A 76 -10.44 2.40 8.60
CA VAL A 76 -9.22 1.78 8.05
C VAL A 76 -9.38 1.52 6.56
N THR A 77 -10.50 0.92 6.11
CA THR A 77 -10.77 0.68 4.68
C THR A 77 -10.79 1.99 3.88
N PHE A 78 -11.28 3.08 4.45
CA PHE A 78 -11.24 4.39 3.78
C PHE A 78 -9.79 4.91 3.63
N VAL A 79 -8.95 4.74 4.64
CA VAL A 79 -7.52 5.09 4.57
C VAL A 79 -6.76 4.21 3.59
N GLU A 80 -7.11 2.93 3.47
CA GLU A 80 -6.45 1.97 2.56
C GLU A 80 -6.62 2.32 1.08
N ILE A 81 -7.68 3.07 0.71
CA ILE A 81 -7.82 3.63 -0.64
C ILE A 81 -6.62 4.53 -0.98
N SER A 82 -6.15 5.33 -0.01
CA SER A 82 -4.92 6.13 -0.17
C SER A 82 -3.71 5.26 -0.42
N ALA A 83 -3.51 4.25 0.42
CA ALA A 83 -2.34 3.37 0.35
C ALA A 83 -2.24 2.61 -0.98
N LEU A 84 -3.35 2.04 -1.47
CA LEU A 84 -3.38 1.35 -2.78
C LEU A 84 -3.17 2.33 -3.95
N SER A 85 -3.76 3.52 -3.87
CA SER A 85 -3.55 4.57 -4.87
C SER A 85 -2.07 4.96 -4.96
N ALA A 86 -1.43 5.19 -3.81
CA ALA A 86 -0.02 5.52 -3.72
C ALA A 86 0.87 4.36 -4.19
N ALA A 87 0.54 3.11 -3.87
CA ALA A 87 1.31 1.94 -4.32
C ALA A 87 1.37 1.86 -5.85
N VAL A 88 0.22 1.97 -6.53
CA VAL A 88 0.14 2.00 -7.99
C VAL A 88 0.96 3.16 -8.57
N GLU A 89 0.80 4.34 -8.01
CA GLU A 89 1.46 5.56 -8.49
C GLU A 89 2.97 5.52 -8.32
N ILE A 90 3.46 5.05 -7.17
CA ILE A 90 4.88 4.91 -6.87
C ILE A 90 5.55 3.92 -7.83
N ILE A 91 4.95 2.74 -8.05
CA ILE A 91 5.49 1.74 -8.98
C ILE A 91 5.59 2.32 -10.39
N VAL A 92 4.51 2.93 -10.88
CA VAL A 92 4.49 3.51 -12.23
C VAL A 92 5.50 4.64 -12.35
N SER A 93 5.59 5.53 -11.36
CA SER A 93 6.54 6.65 -11.37
C SER A 93 7.98 6.15 -11.38
N ILE A 94 8.34 5.20 -10.52
CA ILE A 94 9.69 4.65 -10.46
C ILE A 94 10.05 3.91 -11.75
N LEU A 95 9.16 3.12 -12.31
CA LEU A 95 9.46 2.34 -13.50
C LEU A 95 9.42 3.16 -14.79
N ARG A 96 8.56 4.19 -14.88
CA ARG A 96 8.29 4.90 -16.13
C ARG A 96 8.77 6.35 -16.17
N LEU A 97 8.78 7.06 -15.03
CA LEU A 97 9.01 8.52 -15.01
C LEU A 97 10.43 8.93 -14.60
N ARG A 98 11.39 8.03 -14.65
CA ARG A 98 12.79 8.37 -14.39
C ARG A 98 13.35 9.31 -15.47
N ALA A 99 14.31 10.13 -15.08
CA ALA A 99 15.05 10.95 -16.04
C ALA A 99 15.73 10.08 -17.12
N PRO A 100 15.78 10.53 -18.39
CA PRO A 100 16.47 9.80 -19.44
C PRO A 100 17.91 9.45 -19.07
N GLY A 101 18.30 8.20 -19.33
CA GLY A 101 19.60 7.63 -18.97
C GLY A 101 19.67 7.02 -17.56
N MET A 102 18.67 7.23 -16.69
CA MET A 102 18.59 6.58 -15.38
C MET A 102 18.07 5.14 -15.55
N SER A 103 18.95 4.22 -15.89
CA SER A 103 18.68 2.78 -15.90
C SER A 103 18.43 2.26 -14.49
N LEU A 104 17.98 0.99 -14.34
CA LEU A 104 17.80 0.36 -13.03
C LEU A 104 19.09 0.36 -12.20
N GLU A 105 20.25 0.19 -12.82
CA GLU A 105 21.55 0.22 -12.13
C GLU A 105 21.97 1.60 -11.64
N ARG A 106 21.41 2.66 -12.25
CA ARG A 106 21.71 4.06 -11.91
C ARG A 106 20.67 4.67 -10.96
N MET A 107 19.60 3.95 -10.65
CA MET A 107 18.48 4.42 -9.83
C MET A 107 18.96 4.70 -8.39
N PRO A 108 18.43 5.75 -7.70
CA PRO A 108 18.74 6.00 -6.30
C PRO A 108 18.27 4.83 -5.42
N ILE A 109 19.05 4.52 -4.37
CA ILE A 109 18.75 3.37 -3.49
C ILE A 109 17.37 3.51 -2.84
N PHE A 110 16.96 4.71 -2.44
CA PHE A 110 15.63 4.95 -1.87
C PHE A 110 14.49 4.53 -2.81
N ALA A 111 14.65 4.76 -4.12
CA ALA A 111 13.64 4.35 -5.11
C ALA A 111 13.52 2.82 -5.20
N TRP A 112 14.59 2.04 -4.99
CA TRP A 112 14.53 0.59 -4.91
C TRP A 112 13.71 0.12 -3.68
N TYR A 113 13.97 0.72 -2.53
CA TYR A 113 13.19 0.42 -1.33
C TYR A 113 11.70 0.73 -1.53
N MET A 114 11.39 1.89 -2.09
CA MET A 114 10.00 2.29 -2.35
C MET A 114 9.31 1.44 -3.41
N LEU A 115 10.05 0.95 -4.41
CA LEU A 115 9.51 0.04 -5.41
C LEU A 115 9.08 -1.30 -4.79
N VAL A 116 9.92 -1.86 -3.91
CA VAL A 116 9.60 -3.10 -3.20
C VAL A 116 8.43 -2.89 -2.25
N VAL A 117 8.45 -1.83 -1.46
CA VAL A 117 7.38 -1.47 -0.52
C VAL A 117 6.04 -1.30 -1.24
N ALA A 118 6.01 -0.57 -2.36
CA ALA A 118 4.78 -0.39 -3.12
C ALA A 118 4.27 -1.72 -3.73
N GLY A 119 5.18 -2.62 -4.15
CA GLY A 119 4.83 -3.99 -4.54
C GLY A 119 4.24 -4.80 -3.38
N MET A 120 4.81 -4.67 -2.18
CA MET A 120 4.29 -5.32 -0.96
C MET A 120 2.91 -4.76 -0.57
N MET A 121 2.71 -3.45 -0.66
CA MET A 121 1.41 -2.82 -0.41
C MET A 121 0.34 -3.34 -1.37
N LEU A 122 0.68 -3.45 -2.66
CA LEU A 122 -0.24 -3.91 -3.70
C LEU A 122 -0.78 -5.33 -3.45
N VAL A 123 0.02 -6.19 -2.82
CA VAL A 123 -0.33 -7.59 -2.52
C VAL A 123 -0.83 -7.76 -1.09
N GLY A 124 -0.29 -7.00 -0.12
CA GLY A 124 -0.57 -7.16 1.29
C GLY A 124 -1.90 -6.53 1.74
N PHE A 125 -2.23 -5.32 1.27
CA PHE A 125 -3.48 -4.66 1.69
C PHE A 125 -4.77 -5.39 1.26
N PRO A 126 -4.88 -5.98 0.07
CA PRO A 126 -6.13 -6.62 -0.35
C PRO A 126 -6.65 -7.73 0.57
N PRO A 127 -5.84 -8.63 1.17
CA PRO A 127 -6.31 -9.57 2.18
C PRO A 127 -6.92 -8.90 3.42
N LEU A 128 -6.33 -7.81 3.91
CA LEU A 128 -6.87 -7.05 5.04
C LEU A 128 -8.19 -6.35 4.68
N ILE A 129 -8.25 -5.72 3.50
CA ILE A 129 -9.48 -5.11 2.98
C ILE A 129 -10.59 -6.16 2.89
N LEU A 130 -10.27 -7.35 2.35
CA LEU A 130 -11.24 -8.44 2.29
C LEU A 130 -11.71 -8.85 3.69
N GLY A 131 -10.78 -9.07 4.63
CA GLY A 131 -11.12 -9.41 6.01
C GLY A 131 -12.07 -8.37 6.62
N SER A 132 -11.78 -7.09 6.46
CA SER A 132 -12.62 -5.99 6.92
C SER A 132 -14.02 -6.02 6.27
N ILE A 133 -14.11 -6.23 4.96
CA ILE A 133 -15.39 -6.36 4.24
C ILE A 133 -16.19 -7.56 4.73
N LEU A 134 -15.55 -8.72 4.93
CA LEU A 134 -16.24 -9.92 5.42
C LEU A 134 -16.75 -9.74 6.86
N LEU A 135 -15.96 -9.09 7.73
CA LEU A 135 -16.39 -8.83 9.11
C LEU A 135 -17.53 -7.80 9.15
N GLU A 136 -17.45 -6.74 8.33
CA GLU A 136 -18.58 -5.80 8.19
C GLU A 136 -19.83 -6.50 7.63
N ALA A 137 -19.69 -7.41 6.68
CA ALA A 137 -20.80 -8.18 6.15
C ALA A 137 -21.42 -9.12 7.20
N GLU A 138 -20.60 -9.74 8.07
CA GLU A 138 -21.07 -10.50 9.22
C GLU A 138 -21.82 -9.62 10.22
N ARG A 139 -21.26 -8.46 10.57
CA ARG A 139 -21.86 -7.51 11.54
C ARG A 139 -23.13 -6.84 11.02
N ALA A 140 -23.16 -6.47 9.74
CA ALA A 140 -24.26 -5.71 9.14
C ALA A 140 -25.39 -6.60 8.60
N PHE A 141 -25.08 -7.79 8.08
CA PHE A 141 -25.99 -8.65 7.35
C PHE A 141 -26.04 -10.10 7.87
N ASP A 142 -25.37 -10.38 9.00
CA ASP A 142 -25.35 -11.69 9.68
C ASP A 142 -24.80 -12.82 8.81
N LEU A 143 -23.85 -12.55 7.90
CA LEU A 143 -23.18 -13.54 7.07
C LEU A 143 -22.05 -14.23 7.86
N PRO A 144 -22.13 -15.56 8.19
CA PRO A 144 -21.32 -16.16 9.25
C PRO A 144 -19.93 -16.62 8.79
N PHE A 145 -19.07 -15.70 8.30
CA PHE A 145 -17.72 -16.06 7.85
C PHE A 145 -16.80 -16.50 8.99
N PHE A 146 -17.00 -15.94 10.18
CA PHE A 146 -16.12 -16.16 11.36
C PHE A 146 -16.87 -16.82 12.52
N ASP A 147 -18.15 -17.13 12.38
CA ASP A 147 -18.96 -17.78 13.41
C ASP A 147 -18.83 -19.31 13.35
N PRO A 148 -18.13 -19.95 14.33
CA PRO A 148 -17.89 -21.39 14.31
C PRO A 148 -19.16 -22.22 14.49
N THR A 149 -20.24 -21.65 15.02
CA THR A 149 -21.52 -22.36 15.20
C THR A 149 -22.27 -22.55 13.89
N ARG A 150 -21.91 -21.77 12.86
CA ARG A 150 -22.52 -21.79 11.52
C ARG A 150 -21.50 -22.10 10.41
N GLY A 151 -20.43 -22.84 10.72
CA GLY A 151 -19.43 -23.29 9.74
C GLY A 151 -18.40 -22.23 9.35
N GLY A 152 -18.34 -21.10 10.07
CA GLY A 152 -17.27 -20.14 9.99
C GLY A 152 -16.07 -20.52 10.87
N ASP A 153 -15.00 -19.76 10.81
CA ASP A 153 -13.82 -19.98 11.65
C ASP A 153 -13.12 -18.66 12.02
N PRO A 154 -12.96 -18.34 13.32
CA PRO A 154 -12.22 -17.17 13.76
C PRO A 154 -10.77 -17.10 13.26
N LEU A 155 -10.12 -18.24 13.00
CA LEU A 155 -8.76 -18.29 12.46
C LEU A 155 -8.68 -17.76 11.04
N LEU A 156 -9.75 -17.79 10.26
CA LEU A 156 -9.79 -17.18 8.94
C LEU A 156 -9.47 -15.69 9.01
N TRP A 157 -10.03 -14.96 10.03
CA TRP A 157 -9.68 -13.57 10.28
C TRP A 157 -8.18 -13.41 10.54
N GLN A 158 -7.61 -14.23 11.42
CA GLN A 158 -6.20 -14.13 11.77
C GLN A 158 -5.28 -14.39 10.57
N HIS A 159 -5.61 -15.36 9.71
CA HIS A 159 -4.85 -15.59 8.49
C HIS A 159 -4.93 -14.41 7.50
N LEU A 160 -6.11 -13.86 7.23
CA LEU A 160 -6.28 -12.69 6.36
C LEU A 160 -5.57 -11.47 6.93
N PHE A 161 -5.68 -11.25 8.25
CA PHE A 161 -5.04 -10.14 8.94
C PHE A 161 -3.51 -10.24 8.92
N TRP A 162 -2.94 -11.38 9.28
CA TRP A 162 -1.48 -11.53 9.40
C TRP A 162 -0.78 -11.74 8.07
N LEU A 163 -1.47 -12.21 7.04
CA LEU A 163 -0.95 -12.19 5.66
C LEU A 163 -0.62 -10.76 5.20
N PHE A 164 -1.31 -9.76 5.72
CA PHE A 164 -0.94 -8.35 5.65
C PHE A 164 -0.01 -7.93 6.80
N GLY A 165 -0.36 -8.29 8.04
CA GLY A 165 0.22 -7.71 9.25
C GLY A 165 1.71 -7.97 9.42
N HIS A 166 2.25 -9.10 8.92
CA HIS A 166 3.69 -9.28 8.91
C HIS A 166 4.37 -8.51 7.77
N PRO A 167 3.95 -8.60 6.50
CA PRO A 167 4.46 -7.67 5.47
C PRO A 167 4.37 -6.19 5.88
N GLU A 168 3.37 -5.78 6.65
CA GLU A 168 3.22 -4.41 7.14
C GLU A 168 4.44 -3.92 7.93
N VAL A 169 5.00 -4.77 8.82
CA VAL A 169 6.16 -4.36 9.61
C VAL A 169 7.39 -4.06 8.72
N TYR A 170 7.52 -4.76 7.60
CA TYR A 170 8.54 -4.45 6.59
C TYR A 170 8.15 -3.27 5.69
N ILE A 171 6.87 -3.07 5.38
CA ILE A 171 6.36 -1.87 4.70
C ILE A 171 6.69 -0.61 5.52
N ILE A 172 6.69 -0.70 6.84
CA ILE A 172 7.10 0.39 7.75
C ILE A 172 8.62 0.53 7.80
N PHE A 173 9.37 -0.57 7.93
CA PHE A 173 10.83 -0.57 8.09
C PHE A 173 11.58 -0.16 6.82
N LEU A 174 11.23 -0.75 5.66
CA LEU A 174 12.02 -0.60 4.44
C LEU A 174 12.15 0.84 3.95
N PRO A 175 11.12 1.70 3.93
CA PRO A 175 11.30 3.11 3.55
C PRO A 175 12.29 3.84 4.47
N ALA A 176 12.23 3.57 5.76
CA ALA A 176 13.15 4.15 6.75
C ALA A 176 14.59 3.68 6.54
N ALA A 177 14.79 2.37 6.28
CA ALA A 177 16.07 1.79 5.88
C ALA A 177 16.60 2.38 4.57
N GLY A 178 15.70 2.65 3.61
CA GLY A 178 16.03 3.33 2.35
C GLY A 178 16.50 4.76 2.55
N MET A 179 15.89 5.50 3.49
CA MET A 179 16.34 6.83 3.89
C MET A 179 17.75 6.77 4.49
N VAL A 180 17.99 5.87 5.46
CA VAL A 180 19.32 5.65 6.03
C VAL A 180 20.35 5.31 4.95
N SER A 181 20.03 4.38 4.05
CA SER A 181 20.90 3.98 2.95
C SER A 181 21.23 5.13 1.99
N THR A 182 20.39 6.17 1.95
CA THR A 182 20.59 7.37 1.12
C THR A 182 21.55 8.37 1.78
N PHE A 183 21.33 8.73 3.03
CA PHE A 183 22.12 9.82 3.63
C PHE A 183 23.29 9.36 4.49
N LEU A 184 23.34 8.11 4.97
CA LEU A 184 24.50 7.57 5.70
C LEU A 184 25.80 7.67 4.87
N PRO A 185 25.80 7.32 3.56
CA PRO A 185 26.98 7.51 2.69
C PRO A 185 27.44 8.96 2.60
N VAL A 186 26.53 9.93 2.60
CA VAL A 186 26.84 11.37 2.55
C VAL A 186 27.66 11.77 3.77
N PHE A 187 27.26 11.34 4.97
CA PHE A 187 27.99 11.65 6.21
C PHE A 187 29.24 10.78 6.39
N ALA A 188 29.28 9.59 5.85
CA ALA A 188 30.47 8.73 5.83
C ALA A 188 31.53 9.23 4.81
N GLY A 189 31.11 10.08 3.84
CA GLY A 189 31.97 10.57 2.77
C GLY A 189 32.38 9.46 1.77
N ARG A 190 31.54 8.42 1.61
CA ARG A 190 31.78 7.27 0.73
C ARG A 190 30.48 6.71 0.17
N PRO A 191 30.48 6.14 -1.04
CA PRO A 191 29.34 5.42 -1.57
C PRO A 191 28.92 4.25 -0.66
N LEU A 192 27.63 3.88 -0.71
CA LEU A 192 27.08 2.73 0.01
C LEU A 192 27.84 1.45 -0.35
N ALA A 193 28.39 0.79 0.65
CA ALA A 193 29.06 -0.50 0.47
C ALA A 193 28.04 -1.56 0.02
N GLY A 194 28.39 -2.34 -1.01
CA GLY A 194 27.54 -3.43 -1.45
C GLY A 194 26.17 -3.02 -2.02
N TYR A 195 26.06 -1.89 -2.71
CA TYR A 195 24.80 -1.37 -3.28
C TYR A 195 23.95 -2.48 -3.93
N ARG A 196 24.52 -3.32 -4.82
CA ARG A 196 23.78 -4.40 -5.47
C ARG A 196 23.29 -5.47 -4.48
N ALA A 197 24.11 -5.81 -3.47
CA ALA A 197 23.71 -6.75 -2.43
C ALA A 197 22.54 -6.21 -1.58
N VAL A 198 22.57 -4.91 -1.27
CA VAL A 198 21.45 -4.24 -0.58
C VAL A 198 20.19 -4.30 -1.45
N VAL A 199 20.26 -4.00 -2.75
CA VAL A 199 19.08 -4.09 -3.64
C VAL A 199 18.51 -5.52 -3.65
N VAL A 200 19.35 -6.54 -3.83
CA VAL A 200 18.91 -7.94 -3.81
C VAL A 200 18.30 -8.31 -2.47
N SER A 201 18.91 -7.86 -1.35
CA SER A 201 18.37 -8.13 -0.01
C SER A 201 16.99 -7.51 0.22
N VAL A 202 16.77 -6.29 -0.24
CA VAL A 202 15.47 -5.61 -0.15
C VAL A 202 14.40 -6.34 -0.96
N ILE A 203 14.72 -6.75 -2.19
CA ILE A 203 13.81 -7.54 -3.03
C ILE A 203 13.50 -8.89 -2.36
N SER A 204 14.51 -9.60 -1.87
CA SER A 204 14.34 -10.88 -1.17
C SER A 204 13.46 -10.73 0.07
N MET A 205 13.67 -9.68 0.85
CA MET A 205 12.86 -9.38 2.03
C MET A 205 11.39 -9.17 1.67
N GLY A 206 11.11 -8.43 0.58
CA GLY A 206 9.75 -8.22 0.08
C GLY A 206 9.02 -9.54 -0.18
N PHE A 207 9.70 -10.52 -0.81
CA PHE A 207 9.09 -11.84 -1.07
C PHE A 207 8.99 -12.71 0.18
N ILE A 208 10.06 -12.83 0.97
CA ILE A 208 10.10 -13.71 2.15
C ILE A 208 9.06 -13.29 3.18
N SER A 209 8.78 -11.98 3.31
CA SER A 209 7.82 -11.44 4.28
C SER A 209 6.41 -12.03 4.15
N PHE A 210 5.99 -12.45 2.94
CA PHE A 210 4.70 -13.11 2.72
C PHE A 210 4.71 -14.59 3.07
N GLY A 211 5.84 -15.21 3.35
CA GLY A 211 5.99 -16.64 3.64
C GLY A 211 6.07 -16.99 5.13
N LEU A 212 5.86 -16.04 6.06
CA LEU A 212 6.20 -16.26 7.46
C LEU A 212 5.18 -15.71 8.48
N TRP A 213 4.02 -15.24 8.05
CA TRP A 213 3.02 -14.57 8.91
C TRP A 213 2.51 -15.41 10.08
N VAL A 214 2.57 -16.76 10.01
CA VAL A 214 2.03 -17.66 11.03
C VAL A 214 2.79 -17.58 12.35
N HIS A 215 3.98 -16.96 12.38
CA HIS A 215 4.65 -16.76 13.67
C HIS A 215 3.88 -15.82 14.62
N HIS A 216 2.92 -15.06 14.13
CA HIS A 216 1.95 -14.35 14.98
C HIS A 216 0.84 -15.24 15.53
N MET A 217 0.82 -16.54 15.17
CA MET A 217 -0.26 -17.47 15.43
C MET A 217 0.23 -18.81 16.04
N TYR A 218 1.45 -18.86 16.63
CA TYR A 218 2.03 -20.12 17.13
C TYR A 218 1.24 -20.78 18.26
N THR A 219 0.36 -20.05 18.95
CA THR A 219 -0.42 -20.53 20.08
C THR A 219 -1.89 -20.83 19.77
N VAL A 220 -2.31 -20.75 18.49
CA VAL A 220 -3.74 -20.93 18.10
C VAL A 220 -4.06 -22.34 17.59
N GLY A 221 -3.17 -23.32 17.79
CA GLY A 221 -3.43 -24.71 17.38
C GLY A 221 -2.93 -25.06 15.97
N ILE A 222 -1.96 -24.35 15.45
CA ILE A 222 -1.34 -24.64 14.14
C ILE A 222 -0.63 -26.01 14.18
N PRO A 223 -0.77 -26.87 13.16
CA PRO A 223 -0.10 -28.17 13.10
C PRO A 223 1.42 -28.07 13.21
N HIS A 224 2.07 -29.01 13.93
CA HIS A 224 3.50 -28.99 14.23
C HIS A 224 4.39 -28.88 12.97
N LEU A 225 4.04 -29.54 11.86
CA LEU A 225 4.78 -29.42 10.61
C LEU A 225 4.77 -27.97 10.09
N ALA A 226 3.61 -27.32 10.11
CA ALA A 226 3.48 -25.92 9.70
C ALA A 226 4.24 -24.99 10.62
N LEU A 227 4.18 -25.21 11.96
CA LEU A 227 4.98 -24.45 12.92
C LEU A 227 6.47 -24.50 12.59
N GLY A 228 7.02 -25.71 12.26
CA GLY A 228 8.41 -25.87 11.86
C GLY A 228 8.77 -25.10 10.60
N ILE A 229 7.93 -25.17 9.56
CA ILE A 229 8.12 -24.46 8.29
C ILE A 229 8.12 -22.95 8.50
N PHE A 230 7.13 -22.42 9.22
CA PHE A 230 7.02 -20.98 9.45
C PHE A 230 8.08 -20.44 10.41
N SER A 231 8.58 -21.25 11.37
CA SER A 231 9.72 -20.90 12.21
C SER A 231 11.00 -20.78 11.36
N ALA A 232 11.26 -21.75 10.49
CA ALA A 232 12.41 -21.69 9.57
C ALA A 232 12.34 -20.50 8.61
N ALA A 233 11.17 -20.23 8.03
CA ALA A 233 10.94 -19.07 7.16
C ALA A 233 11.16 -17.75 7.91
N SER A 234 10.72 -17.67 9.17
CA SER A 234 10.93 -16.50 10.03
C SER A 234 12.39 -16.27 10.38
N ALA A 235 13.16 -17.34 10.59
CA ALA A 235 14.61 -17.23 10.77
C ALA A 235 15.31 -16.77 9.48
N LEU A 236 14.83 -17.20 8.30
CA LEU A 236 15.44 -16.88 7.00
C LEU A 236 15.44 -15.37 6.70
N VAL A 237 14.45 -14.61 7.15
CA VAL A 237 14.37 -13.15 6.89
C VAL A 237 15.48 -12.35 7.58
N THR A 238 16.18 -12.94 8.54
CA THR A 238 17.35 -12.30 9.18
C THR A 238 18.51 -12.13 8.22
N ILE A 239 18.66 -12.99 7.21
CA ILE A 239 19.77 -12.93 6.24
C ILE A 239 19.73 -11.62 5.43
N PRO A 240 18.64 -11.27 4.72
CA PRO A 240 18.59 -10.00 4.00
C PRO A 240 18.64 -8.78 4.93
N THR A 241 18.16 -8.88 6.16
CA THR A 241 18.30 -7.80 7.16
C THR A 241 19.77 -7.61 7.55
N ALA A 242 20.48 -8.70 7.83
CA ALA A 242 21.90 -8.67 8.19
C ALA A 242 22.77 -8.08 7.05
N ILE A 243 22.49 -8.42 5.78
CA ILE A 243 23.18 -7.83 4.62
C ILE A 243 23.10 -6.30 4.65
N GLN A 244 21.93 -5.74 4.93
CA GLN A 244 21.75 -4.28 5.02
C GLN A 244 22.55 -3.69 6.19
N ILE A 245 22.45 -4.28 7.38
CA ILE A 245 23.20 -3.83 8.57
C ILE A 245 24.71 -3.86 8.29
N PHE A 246 25.23 -4.95 7.75
CA PHE A 246 26.66 -5.04 7.43
C PHE A 246 27.08 -4.05 6.34
N ALA A 247 26.23 -3.75 5.36
CA ALA A 247 26.50 -2.71 4.36
C ALA A 247 26.62 -1.32 5.01
N TRP A 248 25.74 -0.98 5.96
CA TRP A 248 25.83 0.29 6.70
C TRP A 248 27.07 0.34 7.58
N LEU A 249 27.35 -0.71 8.35
CA LEU A 249 28.56 -0.77 9.18
C LEU A 249 29.83 -0.70 8.35
N ALA A 250 29.90 -1.42 7.22
CA ALA A 250 31.04 -1.35 6.31
C ALA A 250 31.22 0.04 5.69
N THR A 251 30.12 0.71 5.33
CA THR A 251 30.16 2.09 4.83
C THR A 251 30.75 3.05 5.87
N LEU A 252 30.34 2.91 7.14
CA LEU A 252 30.86 3.72 8.24
C LEU A 252 32.33 3.39 8.56
N ALA A 253 32.69 2.11 8.65
CA ALA A 253 34.03 1.66 9.02
C ALA A 253 35.10 2.05 7.99
N HIS A 254 34.75 2.04 6.70
CA HIS A 254 35.69 2.47 5.64
C HIS A 254 35.60 3.95 5.29
N GLY A 255 34.65 4.69 5.91
CA GLY A 255 34.45 6.12 5.72
C GLY A 255 35.14 6.97 6.80
N ARG A 256 34.79 8.25 6.80
CA ARG A 256 35.15 9.22 7.85
C ARG A 256 33.86 9.87 8.34
N PRO A 257 33.06 9.17 9.17
CA PRO A 257 31.74 9.63 9.55
C PRO A 257 31.78 10.94 10.31
N ARG A 258 31.04 11.94 9.83
CA ARG A 258 30.88 13.23 10.48
C ARG A 258 29.71 13.18 11.44
N LEU A 259 29.96 13.43 12.73
CA LEU A 259 28.90 13.46 13.74
C LEU A 259 28.01 14.69 13.54
N SER A 260 26.79 14.44 13.12
CA SER A 260 25.74 15.43 12.89
C SER A 260 24.44 14.98 13.57
N ILE A 261 23.41 15.83 13.62
CA ILE A 261 22.12 15.45 14.21
C ILE A 261 21.52 14.20 13.51
N PRO A 262 21.42 14.13 12.17
CA PRO A 262 20.97 12.91 11.50
C PRO A 262 21.78 11.68 11.90
N MET A 263 23.10 11.79 12.03
CA MET A 263 23.96 10.67 12.40
C MET A 263 23.80 10.21 13.85
N LEU A 264 23.44 11.08 14.77
CA LEU A 264 23.08 10.64 16.14
C LEU A 264 21.89 9.69 16.10
N TYR A 265 20.85 10.04 15.35
CA TYR A 265 19.68 9.16 15.18
C TYR A 265 20.01 7.87 14.43
N VAL A 266 20.95 7.88 13.47
CA VAL A 266 21.43 6.66 12.81
C VAL A 266 22.15 5.74 13.80
N PHE A 267 23.01 6.27 14.67
CA PHE A 267 23.65 5.45 15.70
C PHE A 267 22.63 4.90 16.71
N GLY A 268 21.65 5.71 17.10
CA GLY A 268 20.53 5.26 17.91
C GLY A 268 19.74 4.14 17.23
N PHE A 269 19.42 4.31 15.94
CA PHE A 269 18.80 3.28 15.11
C PHE A 269 19.59 1.98 15.11
N LEU A 270 20.86 2.01 14.77
CA LEU A 270 21.69 0.80 14.72
C LEU A 270 21.71 0.07 16.05
N PHE A 271 21.87 0.80 17.17
CA PHE A 271 21.88 0.21 18.50
C PHE A 271 20.53 -0.45 18.84
N VAL A 272 19.43 0.29 18.72
CA VAL A 272 18.10 -0.16 19.12
C VAL A 272 17.59 -1.26 18.17
N PHE A 273 17.73 -1.09 16.88
CA PHE A 273 17.21 -2.03 15.89
C PHE A 273 17.95 -3.37 15.90
N ILE A 274 19.26 -3.38 16.12
CA ILE A 274 20.02 -4.64 16.23
C ILE A 274 19.54 -5.44 17.46
N LEU A 275 19.35 -4.80 18.61
CA LEU A 275 18.82 -5.48 19.80
C LEU A 275 17.40 -6.00 19.56
N GLY A 276 16.55 -5.19 18.91
CA GLY A 276 15.21 -5.61 18.50
C GLY A 276 15.21 -6.79 17.53
N GLY A 277 16.13 -6.81 16.58
CA GLY A 277 16.31 -7.93 15.66
C GLY A 277 16.70 -9.23 16.35
N LEU A 278 17.61 -9.17 17.32
CA LEU A 278 18.00 -10.34 18.12
C LEU A 278 16.82 -10.92 18.92
N THR A 279 16.02 -10.08 19.56
CA THR A 279 14.81 -10.53 20.26
C THR A 279 13.74 -11.07 19.31
N GLY A 280 13.68 -10.55 18.08
CA GLY A 280 12.83 -11.08 17.01
C GLY A 280 13.21 -12.50 16.59
N VAL A 281 14.51 -12.79 16.48
CA VAL A 281 14.98 -14.17 16.23
C VAL A 281 14.59 -15.12 17.37
N MET A 282 14.64 -14.65 18.61
CA MET A 282 14.16 -15.46 19.75
C MET A 282 12.67 -15.80 19.60
N LEU A 283 11.82 -14.82 19.31
CA LEU A 283 10.38 -15.00 19.08
C LEU A 283 10.06 -15.83 17.82
N ALA A 284 10.93 -15.84 16.82
CA ALA A 284 10.77 -16.70 15.63
C ALA A 284 10.90 -18.20 15.96
N MET A 285 11.53 -18.55 17.08
CA MET A 285 11.70 -19.94 17.54
C MET A 285 10.48 -20.37 18.37
N VAL A 286 9.72 -21.34 17.85
CA VAL A 286 8.48 -21.83 18.48
C VAL A 286 8.62 -22.13 19.98
N PRO A 287 9.63 -22.88 20.47
CA PRO A 287 9.73 -23.18 21.89
C PRO A 287 9.92 -21.96 22.80
N PHE A 288 10.56 -20.89 22.28
CA PHE A 288 10.71 -19.64 23.00
C PHE A 288 9.41 -18.84 22.95
N ASP A 289 8.79 -18.75 21.75
CA ASP A 289 7.55 -17.98 21.58
C ASP A 289 6.42 -18.53 22.44
N TRP A 290 6.27 -19.84 22.57
CA TRP A 290 5.25 -20.44 23.45
C TRP A 290 5.31 -19.97 24.91
N GLN A 291 6.47 -19.52 25.38
CA GLN A 291 6.65 -18.96 26.73
C GLN A 291 6.49 -17.43 26.76
N ALA A 292 6.86 -16.76 25.66
CA ALA A 292 6.87 -15.31 25.56
C ALA A 292 5.63 -14.72 24.85
N HIS A 293 4.84 -15.58 24.19
CA HIS A 293 3.69 -15.15 23.40
C HIS A 293 2.71 -14.33 24.24
N ASP A 294 2.24 -13.22 23.66
CA ASP A 294 1.32 -12.28 24.31
C ASP A 294 1.77 -11.74 25.69
N THR A 295 3.08 -11.73 25.97
CA THR A 295 3.66 -11.08 27.14
C THR A 295 4.26 -9.70 26.81
N HIS A 296 4.70 -8.98 27.84
CA HIS A 296 5.46 -7.72 27.70
C HIS A 296 6.80 -7.90 26.98
N PHE A 297 7.33 -9.12 26.84
CA PHE A 297 8.51 -9.39 26.00
C PHE A 297 8.23 -9.05 24.54
N VAL A 298 7.06 -9.43 24.03
CA VAL A 298 6.61 -9.08 22.67
C VAL A 298 6.45 -7.58 22.52
N VAL A 299 5.93 -6.89 23.55
CA VAL A 299 5.79 -5.41 23.53
C VAL A 299 7.17 -4.75 23.44
N ALA A 300 8.12 -5.22 24.24
CA ALA A 300 9.50 -4.73 24.20
C ALA A 300 10.11 -4.93 22.80
N HIS A 301 10.05 -6.15 22.25
CA HIS A 301 10.52 -6.46 20.91
C HIS A 301 9.89 -5.56 19.85
N LEU A 302 8.55 -5.45 19.83
CA LEU A 302 7.84 -4.63 18.86
C LEU A 302 8.33 -3.18 18.85
N HIS A 303 8.54 -2.59 20.03
CA HIS A 303 9.01 -1.20 20.12
C HIS A 303 10.48 -1.05 19.71
N TYR A 304 11.33 -2.03 20.03
CA TYR A 304 12.73 -2.01 19.60
C TYR A 304 12.87 -2.08 18.07
N VAL A 305 12.06 -2.89 17.37
CA VAL A 305 12.09 -2.94 15.92
C VAL A 305 11.31 -1.79 15.29
N LEU A 306 10.19 -1.33 15.88
CA LEU A 306 9.38 -0.26 15.34
C LEU A 306 10.03 1.12 15.60
N VAL A 307 10.32 1.48 16.85
CA VAL A 307 10.93 2.77 17.14
C VAL A 307 12.37 2.81 16.66
N GLY A 308 13.13 1.72 16.89
CA GLY A 308 14.47 1.56 16.32
C GLY A 308 14.45 1.62 14.81
N GLY A 309 13.72 0.72 14.16
CA GLY A 309 13.73 0.55 12.70
C GLY A 309 12.98 1.62 11.91
N PHE A 310 12.07 2.37 12.52
CA PHE A 310 11.26 3.37 11.84
C PHE A 310 11.44 4.78 12.42
N VAL A 311 11.18 4.99 13.73
CA VAL A 311 11.11 6.35 14.28
C VAL A 311 12.50 7.02 14.31
N PHE A 312 13.54 6.31 14.72
CA PHE A 312 14.90 6.86 14.70
C PHE A 312 15.35 7.21 13.27
N PRO A 313 15.22 6.33 12.26
CA PRO A 313 15.51 6.69 10.87
C PRO A 313 14.64 7.82 10.33
N LEU A 314 13.35 7.89 10.68
CA LEU A 314 12.46 8.97 10.25
C LEU A 314 12.89 10.32 10.81
N LEU A 315 13.28 10.38 12.09
CA LEU A 315 13.82 11.60 12.69
C LEU A 315 15.16 11.98 12.07
N ALA A 316 16.04 11.01 11.81
CA ALA A 316 17.28 11.27 11.07
C ALA A 316 16.99 11.87 9.70
N ALA A 317 16.04 11.31 8.96
CA ALA A 317 15.60 11.77 7.65
C ALA A 317 14.96 13.17 7.72
N ALA A 318 14.10 13.39 8.71
CA ALA A 318 13.50 14.70 8.94
C ALA A 318 14.57 15.78 9.13
N TYR A 319 15.56 15.56 10.01
CA TYR A 319 16.68 16.48 10.21
C TYR A 319 17.58 16.61 8.97
N TYR A 320 17.68 15.57 8.13
CA TYR A 320 18.44 15.61 6.89
C TYR A 320 17.76 16.46 5.81
N TRP A 321 16.45 16.25 5.58
CA TRP A 321 15.71 16.96 4.53
C TRP A 321 15.00 18.24 5.01
N LEU A 322 14.95 18.53 6.32
CA LEU A 322 14.38 19.78 6.82
C LEU A 322 15.00 21.05 6.18
N PRO A 323 16.33 21.14 5.98
CA PRO A 323 16.92 22.26 5.24
C PRO A 323 16.44 22.37 3.79
N HIS A 324 16.09 21.24 3.15
CA HIS A 324 15.53 21.23 1.79
C HIS A 324 14.11 21.82 1.77
N LEU A 325 13.30 21.50 2.79
CA LEU A 325 11.91 21.95 2.90
C LEU A 325 11.80 23.42 3.28
N THR A 326 12.65 23.90 4.20
CA THR A 326 12.52 25.20 4.86
C THR A 326 13.60 26.19 4.49
N GLY A 327 14.69 25.74 3.88
CA GLY A 327 15.89 26.55 3.64
C GLY A 327 16.69 26.86 4.91
N ARG A 328 16.40 26.20 6.05
CA ARG A 328 17.02 26.50 7.34
C ARG A 328 17.44 25.24 8.09
N PHE A 329 18.53 25.35 8.84
CA PHE A 329 18.97 24.29 9.76
C PHE A 329 18.17 24.31 11.07
N PRO A 330 18.02 23.14 11.74
CA PRO A 330 17.45 23.03 13.08
C PRO A 330 18.36 23.69 14.12
N LEU A 331 17.88 23.83 15.36
CA LEU A 331 18.61 24.41 16.47
C LEU A 331 19.45 23.34 17.18
N PRO A 332 20.80 23.32 17.07
CA PRO A 332 21.61 22.17 17.47
C PRO A 332 21.48 21.76 18.93
N GLN A 333 21.24 22.70 19.84
CA GLN A 333 21.09 22.42 21.28
C GLN A 333 19.80 21.65 21.55
N LEU A 334 18.69 22.14 20.97
CA LEU A 334 17.37 21.43 21.09
C LEU A 334 17.43 20.07 20.46
N SER A 335 17.95 19.97 19.22
CA SER A 335 18.06 18.71 18.47
C SER A 335 18.85 17.64 19.24
N LYS A 336 19.99 18.02 19.86
CA LYS A 336 20.81 17.11 20.66
C LYS A 336 20.13 16.71 21.96
N ALA A 337 19.51 17.65 22.66
CA ALA A 337 18.76 17.38 23.88
C ALA A 337 17.59 16.40 23.59
N ALA A 338 16.84 16.67 22.51
CA ALA A 338 15.77 15.80 22.05
C ALA A 338 16.25 14.37 21.78
N PHE A 339 17.34 14.21 21.03
CA PHE A 339 17.92 12.89 20.76
C PHE A 339 18.24 12.12 22.07
N TRP A 340 18.95 12.73 22.99
CA TRP A 340 19.36 12.03 24.23
C TRP A 340 18.16 11.68 25.11
N LEU A 341 17.19 12.57 25.24
CA LEU A 341 15.98 12.29 26.00
C LEU A 341 15.15 11.15 25.37
N ILE A 342 15.01 11.14 24.04
CA ILE A 342 14.33 10.05 23.34
C ILE A 342 15.11 8.74 23.51
N PHE A 343 16.42 8.75 23.25
CA PHE A 343 17.24 7.53 23.29
C PHE A 343 17.29 6.91 24.69
N ILE A 344 17.57 7.72 25.72
CA ILE A 344 17.63 7.25 27.10
C ILE A 344 16.24 6.82 27.57
N GLY A 345 15.24 7.70 27.40
CA GLY A 345 13.86 7.41 27.81
C GLY A 345 13.30 6.18 27.13
N PHE A 346 13.57 5.96 25.84
CA PHE A 346 13.17 4.76 25.11
C PHE A 346 13.76 3.49 25.72
N ASN A 347 15.09 3.46 25.93
CA ASN A 347 15.73 2.26 26.50
C ASN A 347 15.27 1.99 27.93
N VAL A 348 15.11 3.01 28.77
CA VAL A 348 14.56 2.85 30.13
C VAL A 348 13.13 2.32 30.09
N THR A 349 12.30 2.79 29.14
CA THR A 349 10.92 2.34 29.01
C THR A 349 10.83 0.87 28.56
N PHE A 350 11.41 0.56 27.42
CA PHE A 350 11.12 -0.70 26.70
C PHE A 350 12.11 -1.82 27.01
N PHE A 351 13.38 -1.53 27.39
CA PHE A 351 14.30 -2.59 27.75
C PHE A 351 13.80 -3.40 28.96
N ILE A 352 13.29 -2.70 29.97
CA ILE A 352 12.78 -3.33 31.19
C ILE A 352 11.56 -4.22 30.92
N MET A 353 10.79 -3.95 29.86
CA MET A 353 9.63 -4.76 29.48
C MET A 353 10.02 -6.18 29.01
N HIS A 354 11.25 -6.42 28.56
CA HIS A 354 11.73 -7.79 28.35
C HIS A 354 11.72 -8.59 29.64
N LEU A 355 12.16 -7.97 30.76
CA LEU A 355 12.22 -8.62 32.04
C LEU A 355 10.83 -8.87 32.64
N THR A 356 9.90 -7.91 32.55
CA THR A 356 8.52 -8.13 32.99
C THR A 356 7.82 -9.20 32.15
N GLY A 357 8.09 -9.27 30.84
CA GLY A 357 7.55 -10.30 29.97
C GLY A 357 8.08 -11.70 30.29
N LEU A 358 9.38 -11.84 30.55
CA LEU A 358 9.97 -13.12 30.98
C LEU A 358 9.47 -13.59 32.37
N ARG A 359 8.91 -12.69 33.18
CA ARG A 359 8.21 -13.01 34.42
C ARG A 359 6.73 -13.32 34.24
N GLY A 360 6.24 -13.36 32.96
CA GLY A 360 4.88 -13.74 32.64
C GLY A 360 3.87 -12.58 32.61
N MET A 361 4.29 -11.31 32.71
CA MET A 361 3.35 -10.19 32.58
C MET A 361 2.69 -10.19 31.20
N PRO A 362 1.36 -10.39 31.10
CA PRO A 362 0.68 -10.38 29.81
C PRO A 362 0.60 -8.95 29.24
N ARG A 363 0.62 -8.84 27.92
CA ARG A 363 0.31 -7.56 27.23
C ARG A 363 -1.19 -7.29 27.19
N ARG A 364 -1.62 -6.07 26.85
CA ARG A 364 -3.02 -5.67 26.67
C ARG A 364 -3.86 -5.68 27.94
N VAL A 365 -3.21 -5.64 29.10
CA VAL A 365 -3.88 -5.55 30.40
C VAL A 365 -3.77 -4.14 30.95
N HIS A 366 -4.83 -3.63 31.58
CA HIS A 366 -4.84 -2.33 32.25
C HIS A 366 -4.54 -2.42 33.75
N VAL A 367 -4.62 -3.62 34.32
CA VAL A 367 -4.22 -3.96 35.69
C VAL A 367 -3.42 -5.25 35.66
N TYR A 368 -2.52 -5.41 36.62
CA TYR A 368 -1.72 -6.61 36.81
C TYR A 368 -1.67 -7.00 38.29
N PRO A 369 -1.44 -8.30 38.65
CA PRO A 369 -1.32 -8.74 40.02
C PRO A 369 -0.17 -8.03 40.75
N GLN A 370 -0.32 -7.79 42.02
CA GLN A 370 0.76 -7.30 42.91
C GLN A 370 1.76 -8.45 43.18
N GLU A 371 2.58 -8.77 42.19
CA GLU A 371 3.65 -9.75 42.36
C GLU A 371 4.99 -9.06 42.62
N PRO A 372 5.86 -9.63 43.49
CA PRO A 372 7.14 -9.02 43.80
C PRO A 372 8.02 -8.81 42.58
N GLY A 373 8.41 -7.57 42.33
CA GLY A 373 9.32 -7.16 41.27
C GLY A 373 8.71 -6.64 39.99
N MET A 374 7.40 -6.80 39.71
CA MET A 374 6.75 -6.20 38.53
C MET A 374 6.49 -4.71 38.76
N GLU A 375 6.12 -4.30 39.97
CA GLU A 375 5.82 -2.92 40.33
C GLU A 375 6.99 -1.97 40.04
N LEU A 376 8.20 -2.34 40.52
CA LEU A 376 9.40 -1.54 40.30
C LEU A 376 9.72 -1.43 38.81
N PHE A 377 9.63 -2.51 38.07
CA PHE A 377 9.92 -2.51 36.63
C PHE A 377 8.90 -1.65 35.85
N ASN A 378 7.62 -1.73 36.18
CA ASN A 378 6.60 -0.89 35.57
C ASN A 378 6.75 0.59 35.95
N LEU A 379 7.14 0.90 37.19
CA LEU A 379 7.46 2.26 37.60
C LEU A 379 8.63 2.82 36.82
N VAL A 380 9.74 2.07 36.67
CA VAL A 380 10.89 2.49 35.86
C VAL A 380 10.52 2.70 34.42
N SER A 381 9.74 1.78 33.82
CA SER A 381 9.21 1.90 32.47
C SER A 381 8.37 3.18 32.31
N SER A 382 7.49 3.49 33.25
CA SER A 382 6.66 4.70 33.23
C SER A 382 7.50 5.98 33.32
N LEU A 383 8.49 6.03 34.21
CA LEU A 383 9.41 7.18 34.32
C LEU A 383 10.19 7.40 33.02
N GLY A 384 10.66 6.31 32.38
CA GLY A 384 11.31 6.38 31.07
C GLY A 384 10.41 6.98 30.01
N SER A 385 9.13 6.61 29.99
CA SER A 385 8.16 7.11 29.01
C SER A 385 7.94 8.64 29.12
N PHE A 386 7.91 9.19 30.32
CA PHE A 386 7.85 10.67 30.50
C PHE A 386 9.10 11.35 29.94
N VAL A 387 10.29 10.81 30.19
CA VAL A 387 11.55 11.36 29.65
C VAL A 387 11.53 11.33 28.13
N MET A 388 11.10 10.22 27.53
CA MET A 388 10.96 10.06 26.08
C MET A 388 9.95 11.05 25.49
N THR A 389 8.80 11.25 26.14
CA THR A 389 7.75 12.20 25.72
C THR A 389 8.26 13.62 25.68
N ILE A 390 9.04 14.04 26.68
CA ILE A 390 9.70 15.37 26.68
C ILE A 390 10.64 15.49 25.47
N GLY A 391 11.39 14.43 25.14
CA GLY A 391 12.26 14.39 23.98
C GLY A 391 11.51 14.62 22.67
N PHE A 392 10.36 13.94 22.46
CA PHE A 392 9.50 14.15 21.27
C PHE A 392 8.90 15.56 21.24
N ALA A 393 8.48 16.10 22.39
CA ALA A 393 8.00 17.47 22.46
C ALA A 393 9.09 18.49 22.03
N LEU A 394 10.35 18.26 22.42
CA LEU A 394 11.47 19.11 21.98
C LEU A 394 11.72 19.01 20.48
N VAL A 395 11.53 17.84 19.82
CA VAL A 395 11.61 17.75 18.35
C VAL A 395 10.56 18.65 17.70
N LEU A 396 9.31 18.63 18.17
CA LEU A 396 8.25 19.48 17.64
C LEU A 396 8.58 20.97 17.83
N VAL A 397 9.05 21.34 19.02
CA VAL A 397 9.48 22.71 19.31
C VAL A 397 10.63 23.14 18.41
N ASP A 398 11.63 22.28 18.20
CA ASP A 398 12.76 22.55 17.30
C ASP A 398 12.28 22.75 15.86
N PHE A 399 11.38 21.93 15.36
CA PHE A 399 10.81 22.07 14.00
C PHE A 399 9.99 23.35 13.81
N VAL A 400 9.34 23.84 14.84
CA VAL A 400 8.63 25.13 14.78
C VAL A 400 9.62 26.30 14.86
N LEU A 401 10.54 26.27 15.82
CA LEU A 401 11.47 27.37 16.06
C LEU A 401 12.50 27.51 14.94
N GLN A 402 12.95 26.43 14.31
CA GLN A 402 13.92 26.50 13.21
C GLN A 402 13.41 27.31 12.03
N ALA A 403 12.10 27.30 11.76
CA ALA A 403 11.51 28.07 10.67
C ALA A 403 11.77 29.59 10.82
N ARG A 404 11.94 30.09 12.07
CA ARG A 404 12.21 31.51 12.37
C ARG A 404 13.67 31.78 12.78
N PHE A 405 14.24 30.93 13.63
CA PHE A 405 15.52 31.14 14.27
C PHE A 405 16.65 30.27 13.70
N GLY A 406 16.34 29.30 12.85
CA GLY A 406 17.32 28.43 12.24
C GLY A 406 18.27 29.22 11.30
N ARG A 407 19.54 28.82 11.28
CA ARG A 407 20.54 29.36 10.36
C ARG A 407 20.16 28.98 8.92
N HIS A 408 20.34 29.90 7.97
CA HIS A 408 20.13 29.59 6.55
C HIS A 408 21.03 28.46 6.09
N ALA A 409 20.41 27.55 5.33
CA ALA A 409 21.05 26.42 4.68
C ALA A 409 21.30 26.75 3.21
N GLY A 410 22.31 26.53 2.57
CA GLY A 410 22.45 26.70 1.11
C GLY A 410 21.64 25.61 0.34
N ARG A 411 21.75 25.66 -0.98
CA ARG A 411 21.04 24.71 -1.84
C ARG A 411 21.38 23.24 -1.52
N ASN A 412 22.66 22.88 -1.39
CA ASN A 412 23.14 21.55 -1.06
C ASN A 412 24.03 21.57 0.18
N PRO A 413 23.46 21.73 1.40
CA PRO A 413 24.24 21.97 2.61
C PRO A 413 25.07 20.77 3.06
N TRP A 414 24.71 19.58 2.60
CA TRP A 414 25.37 18.31 2.94
C TRP A 414 26.42 17.88 1.92
N LYS A 415 26.47 18.53 0.74
CA LYS A 415 27.23 18.10 -0.45
C LYS A 415 26.86 16.67 -0.86
N ALA A 416 25.56 16.43 -0.91
CA ALA A 416 25.01 15.14 -1.35
C ALA A 416 25.03 15.02 -2.88
N GLY A 417 25.10 13.80 -3.38
CA GLY A 417 25.16 13.51 -4.81
C GLY A 417 23.80 13.10 -5.42
N THR A 418 22.68 13.43 -4.78
CA THR A 418 21.33 13.06 -5.24
C THR A 418 20.55 14.27 -5.79
N LEU A 419 19.65 14.01 -6.77
CA LEU A 419 19.02 15.05 -7.60
C LEU A 419 18.16 16.06 -6.84
N GLU A 420 17.57 15.68 -5.71
CA GLU A 420 16.76 16.61 -4.90
C GLU A 420 17.55 17.81 -4.44
N TRP A 421 18.87 17.71 -4.36
CA TRP A 421 19.74 18.82 -4.00
C TRP A 421 20.18 19.69 -5.18
N ALA A 422 19.78 19.34 -6.42
CA ALA A 422 20.05 20.18 -7.60
C ALA A 422 19.09 21.37 -7.75
N MET A 423 18.00 21.40 -6.98
CA MET A 423 17.02 22.49 -7.01
C MET A 423 17.25 23.53 -5.92
N PRO A 424 16.62 24.72 -6.02
CA PRO A 424 16.61 25.71 -4.94
C PRO A 424 16.03 25.16 -3.63
N THR A 425 16.37 25.74 -2.50
CA THR A 425 15.80 25.42 -1.18
C THR A 425 15.10 26.66 -0.62
N PRO A 426 13.78 26.63 -0.39
CA PRO A 426 12.81 25.59 -0.73
C PRO A 426 12.67 25.30 -2.24
N PRO A 427 12.29 24.07 -2.63
CA PRO A 427 12.12 23.73 -4.04
C PRO A 427 10.86 24.36 -4.64
N PRO A 428 10.86 24.70 -5.95
CA PRO A 428 9.65 25.15 -6.64
C PRO A 428 8.63 23.99 -6.78
N SER A 429 7.36 24.34 -6.91
CA SER A 429 6.27 23.34 -7.03
C SER A 429 6.35 22.44 -8.27
N TYR A 430 7.04 22.88 -9.31
CA TYR A 430 7.28 22.13 -10.55
C TYR A 430 8.58 21.30 -10.51
N ASN A 431 9.28 21.24 -9.40
CA ASN A 431 10.57 20.60 -9.18
C ASN A 431 11.68 21.13 -10.11
N PHE A 432 11.66 20.81 -11.39
CA PHE A 432 12.71 21.14 -12.37
C PHE A 432 12.17 22.01 -13.52
N ALA A 433 12.85 23.10 -13.83
CA ALA A 433 12.55 23.95 -14.97
C ALA A 433 12.78 23.19 -16.30
N SER A 434 13.88 22.45 -16.40
CA SER A 434 14.10 21.44 -17.45
C SER A 434 14.57 20.12 -16.81
N LEU A 435 14.30 18.98 -17.44
CA LEU A 435 14.56 17.68 -16.85
C LEU A 435 16.00 17.22 -17.14
N PRO A 436 16.67 16.54 -16.19
CA PRO A 436 18.05 16.12 -16.34
C PRO A 436 18.20 14.95 -17.32
N ALA A 437 19.42 14.76 -17.83
CA ALA A 437 19.91 13.51 -18.39
C ALA A 437 20.89 12.88 -17.41
N ILE A 438 20.82 11.58 -17.20
CA ILE A 438 21.59 10.88 -16.18
C ILE A 438 22.55 9.88 -16.84
N ASP A 439 23.85 10.07 -16.65
CA ASP A 439 24.92 9.23 -17.20
C ASP A 439 25.72 8.48 -16.11
N ALA A 440 25.52 8.84 -14.85
CA ALA A 440 26.15 8.23 -13.69
C ALA A 440 25.09 7.67 -12.70
N ARG A 441 25.53 6.96 -11.68
CA ARG A 441 24.63 6.50 -10.61
C ARG A 441 24.07 7.70 -9.85
N ALA A 442 22.78 7.67 -9.57
CA ALA A 442 22.02 8.82 -9.06
C ALA A 442 22.47 9.36 -7.67
N ASP A 443 23.31 8.64 -6.94
CA ASP A 443 23.92 9.07 -5.68
C ASP A 443 25.32 9.68 -5.86
N GLN A 444 25.82 9.74 -7.09
CA GLN A 444 27.18 10.20 -7.45
C GLN A 444 27.18 11.36 -8.45
N LEU A 445 26.04 12.06 -8.53
CA LEU A 445 25.91 13.23 -9.40
C LEU A 445 26.58 14.45 -8.77
N ASP A 446 26.72 15.51 -9.57
CA ASP A 446 27.08 16.85 -9.11
C ASP A 446 25.85 17.78 -9.14
N PRO A 447 25.03 17.81 -8.08
CA PRO A 447 23.84 18.66 -8.02
C PRO A 447 24.17 20.16 -8.09
N ASP A 448 25.35 20.56 -7.61
CA ASP A 448 25.76 21.97 -7.58
C ASP A 448 26.08 22.48 -8.99
N GLY A 449 26.70 21.66 -9.83
CA GLY A 449 26.94 21.97 -11.23
C GLY A 449 25.70 21.80 -12.12
N LEU A 450 24.89 20.75 -11.84
CA LEU A 450 23.70 20.41 -12.61
C LEU A 450 22.54 21.41 -12.41
N GLY A 451 22.32 21.84 -11.19
CA GLY A 451 21.18 22.72 -10.83
C GLY A 451 21.08 23.99 -11.65
N PRO A 452 22.15 24.81 -11.82
CA PRO A 452 22.13 26.00 -12.68
C PRO A 452 21.85 25.70 -14.14
N GLN A 453 22.33 24.56 -14.67
CA GLN A 453 22.09 24.16 -16.05
C GLN A 453 20.60 23.82 -16.28
N LEU A 454 19.98 23.11 -15.34
CA LEU A 454 18.55 22.77 -15.41
C LEU A 454 17.68 24.03 -15.26
N ALA A 455 18.04 24.94 -14.37
CA ALA A 455 17.36 26.24 -14.21
C ALA A 455 17.46 27.12 -15.47
N ALA A 456 18.55 27.01 -16.22
CA ALA A 456 18.75 27.70 -17.52
C ALA A 456 18.07 27.02 -18.72
N GLY A 457 17.28 25.95 -18.50
CA GLY A 457 16.56 25.26 -19.58
C GLY A 457 17.41 24.33 -20.46
N LYS A 458 18.62 23.96 -20.03
CA LYS A 458 19.57 23.13 -20.81
C LYS A 458 19.28 21.62 -20.75
N GLY A 459 18.23 21.21 -20.06
CA GLY A 459 17.75 19.82 -20.00
C GLY A 459 16.67 19.52 -21.04
N TYR A 460 15.99 18.40 -20.84
CA TYR A 460 14.79 18.04 -21.58
C TYR A 460 13.59 18.94 -21.17
N LEU A 461 12.64 19.13 -22.05
CA LEU A 461 11.36 19.83 -21.82
C LEU A 461 11.55 21.21 -21.14
N GLY A 462 12.38 22.08 -21.71
CA GLY A 462 12.73 23.38 -21.15
C GLY A 462 11.57 24.33 -20.89
N PHE A 463 10.43 24.15 -21.59
CA PHE A 463 9.25 25.02 -21.46
C PHE A 463 7.95 24.20 -21.34
N VAL A 464 7.02 24.73 -20.54
CA VAL A 464 5.67 24.18 -20.40
C VAL A 464 4.84 24.57 -21.62
N ARG A 465 4.24 23.58 -22.30
CA ARG A 465 3.40 23.78 -23.49
C ARG A 465 1.92 23.84 -23.09
N HIS A 466 1.15 24.67 -23.79
CA HIS A 466 -0.31 24.76 -23.62
C HIS A 466 -0.80 24.95 -22.19
N GLY A 467 0.02 25.53 -21.31
CA GLY A 467 -0.32 25.74 -19.92
C GLY A 467 -0.45 24.45 -19.08
N GLN A 468 0.08 23.34 -19.58
CA GLN A 468 0.12 22.04 -18.87
C GLN A 468 1.58 21.67 -18.56
N MET A 469 1.79 21.03 -17.41
CA MET A 469 3.09 20.47 -17.09
C MET A 469 3.31 19.18 -17.90
N GLU A 470 4.53 19.02 -18.43
CA GLU A 470 4.95 17.83 -19.16
C GLU A 470 6.07 17.15 -18.38
N THR A 471 6.10 15.82 -18.40
CA THR A 471 7.21 15.02 -17.93
C THR A 471 7.54 13.92 -18.94
N LEU A 472 8.56 13.13 -18.70
CA LEU A 472 9.02 12.11 -19.64
C LEU A 472 8.72 10.72 -19.12
N ALA A 473 8.45 9.79 -20.03
CA ALA A 473 8.46 8.37 -19.75
C ALA A 473 9.62 7.70 -20.47
N VAL A 474 10.22 6.73 -19.77
CA VAL A 474 11.38 5.98 -20.23
C VAL A 474 11.10 4.48 -20.24
N ASP A 475 11.92 3.74 -20.98
CA ASP A 475 11.96 2.29 -20.90
C ASP A 475 12.25 1.81 -19.47
N PRO A 476 11.50 0.83 -18.94
CA PRO A 476 11.59 0.42 -17.54
C PRO A 476 12.95 -0.11 -17.11
N VAL A 477 13.77 -0.61 -18.03
CA VAL A 477 15.07 -1.22 -17.72
C VAL A 477 16.22 -0.27 -18.05
N SER A 478 16.28 0.18 -19.31
CA SER A 478 17.41 0.94 -19.84
C SER A 478 17.36 2.44 -19.50
N GLY A 479 16.19 2.98 -19.16
CA GLY A 479 16.00 4.42 -18.96
C GLY A 479 16.05 5.24 -20.26
N ARG A 480 15.91 4.60 -21.45
CA ARG A 480 15.84 5.32 -22.72
C ARG A 480 14.52 6.07 -22.84
N LEU A 481 14.56 7.29 -23.35
CA LEU A 481 13.37 8.10 -23.62
C LEU A 481 12.40 7.37 -24.56
N GLU A 482 11.11 7.32 -24.18
CA GLU A 482 10.05 6.70 -25.00
C GLU A 482 8.87 7.61 -25.28
N GLN A 483 8.45 8.44 -24.32
CA GLN A 483 7.20 9.19 -24.45
C GLN A 483 7.29 10.53 -23.72
N ILE A 484 6.50 11.50 -24.20
CA ILE A 484 6.17 12.72 -23.46
C ILE A 484 4.81 12.50 -22.76
N ILE A 485 4.77 12.75 -21.47
CA ILE A 485 3.56 12.68 -20.67
C ILE A 485 3.04 14.09 -20.46
N VAL A 486 1.79 14.31 -20.80
CA VAL A 486 1.08 15.55 -20.52
C VAL A 486 0.31 15.37 -19.22
N LEU A 487 0.73 16.07 -18.16
CA LEU A 487 0.09 16.00 -16.85
C LEU A 487 -1.22 16.81 -16.86
N PRO A 488 -2.25 16.35 -16.14
CA PRO A 488 -3.53 17.04 -16.12
C PRO A 488 -3.46 18.32 -15.28
N ARG A 489 -4.26 19.32 -15.65
CA ARG A 489 -4.39 20.58 -14.89
C ARG A 489 -4.94 20.34 -13.50
N SER A 490 -4.59 21.23 -12.56
CA SER A 490 -5.14 21.26 -11.20
C SER A 490 -6.67 21.45 -11.21
N THR A 491 -7.36 20.76 -10.31
CA THR A 491 -8.82 20.79 -10.18
C THR A 491 -9.22 20.41 -8.76
N PHE A 492 -10.43 20.78 -8.33
CA PHE A 492 -11.02 20.35 -7.06
C PHE A 492 -11.72 18.97 -7.12
N LEU A 493 -11.78 18.35 -8.30
CA LEU A 493 -12.45 17.05 -8.48
C LEU A 493 -11.91 15.95 -7.55
N PRO A 494 -10.60 15.82 -7.29
CA PRO A 494 -10.11 14.83 -6.32
C PRO A 494 -10.69 15.01 -4.92
N LEU A 495 -10.74 16.24 -4.40
CA LEU A 495 -11.39 16.57 -3.12
C LEU A 495 -12.87 16.20 -3.13
N LEU A 496 -13.61 16.63 -4.17
CA LEU A 496 -15.05 16.35 -4.25
C LEU A 496 -15.32 14.85 -4.38
N THR A 497 -14.50 14.12 -5.12
CA THR A 497 -14.61 12.66 -5.21
C THR A 497 -14.38 12.00 -3.86
N ALA A 498 -13.37 12.42 -3.11
CA ALA A 498 -13.10 11.91 -1.77
C ALA A 498 -14.22 12.24 -0.77
N LEU A 499 -14.84 13.42 -0.87
CA LEU A 499 -16.02 13.76 -0.07
C LEU A 499 -17.21 12.82 -0.35
N VAL A 500 -17.50 12.55 -1.63
CA VAL A 500 -18.58 11.61 -2.00
C VAL A 500 -18.23 10.18 -1.56
N THR A 501 -16.95 9.80 -1.64
CA THR A 501 -16.47 8.52 -1.07
C THR A 501 -16.69 8.50 0.46
N GLY A 502 -16.40 9.59 1.16
CA GLY A 502 -16.67 9.73 2.59
C GLY A 502 -18.16 9.60 2.94
N VAL A 503 -19.05 10.14 2.09
CA VAL A 503 -20.51 9.95 2.25
C VAL A 503 -20.88 8.46 2.20
N PHE A 504 -20.28 7.67 1.31
CA PHE A 504 -20.50 6.22 1.29
C PHE A 504 -20.15 5.58 2.64
N PHE A 505 -18.96 5.86 3.19
CA PHE A 505 -18.54 5.31 4.48
C PHE A 505 -19.42 5.78 5.64
N LEU A 506 -19.85 7.04 5.63
CA LEU A 506 -20.78 7.56 6.65
C LEU A 506 -22.17 6.92 6.57
N LEU A 507 -22.69 6.63 5.37
CA LEU A 507 -23.96 5.92 5.20
C LEU A 507 -23.85 4.47 5.70
N MET A 508 -22.73 3.80 5.44
CA MET A 508 -22.46 2.47 6.00
C MET A 508 -22.43 2.51 7.53
N LEU A 509 -21.70 3.45 8.12
CA LEU A 509 -21.60 3.62 9.56
C LEU A 509 -22.96 3.95 10.22
N ALA A 510 -23.77 4.77 9.54
CA ALA A 510 -25.12 5.11 10.00
C ALA A 510 -26.14 3.98 9.77
N LYS A 511 -25.71 2.83 9.23
CA LYS A 511 -26.55 1.67 8.87
C LYS A 511 -27.64 2.00 7.83
N LEU A 512 -27.42 3.04 7.02
CA LEU A 512 -28.30 3.46 5.91
C LEU A 512 -27.93 2.71 4.63
N TYR A 513 -27.88 1.40 4.70
CA TYR A 513 -27.36 0.51 3.64
C TYR A 513 -28.10 0.65 2.30
N ALA A 514 -29.40 0.97 2.31
CA ALA A 514 -30.18 1.20 1.09
C ALA A 514 -29.73 2.45 0.30
N LEU A 515 -29.11 3.42 0.97
CA LEU A 515 -28.60 4.65 0.35
C LEU A 515 -27.13 4.54 -0.09
N ALA A 516 -26.37 3.62 0.47
CA ALA A 516 -24.95 3.45 0.16
C ALA A 516 -24.67 3.21 -1.34
N PRO A 517 -25.46 2.39 -2.11
CA PRO A 517 -25.30 2.25 -3.54
C PRO A 517 -25.43 3.55 -4.33
N LEU A 518 -26.27 4.51 -3.87
CA LEU A 518 -26.42 5.83 -4.51
C LEU A 518 -25.13 6.65 -4.36
N ALA A 519 -24.49 6.57 -3.19
CA ALA A 519 -23.18 7.20 -2.99
C ALA A 519 -22.11 6.60 -3.89
N LEU A 520 -22.08 5.26 -4.07
CA LEU A 520 -21.16 4.60 -5.02
C LEU A 520 -21.40 5.04 -6.47
N LEU A 521 -22.67 5.19 -6.88
CA LEU A 521 -22.99 5.76 -8.20
C LEU A 521 -22.50 7.21 -8.29
N GLY A 522 -22.60 7.98 -7.21
CA GLY A 522 -22.03 9.32 -7.11
C GLY A 522 -20.50 9.31 -7.29
N VAL A 523 -19.79 8.39 -6.63
CA VAL A 523 -18.34 8.21 -6.80
C VAL A 523 -18.00 7.88 -8.26
N ALA A 524 -18.71 6.93 -8.88
CA ALA A 524 -18.54 6.59 -10.30
C ALA A 524 -18.77 7.80 -11.20
N GLY A 525 -19.84 8.59 -10.95
CA GLY A 525 -20.12 9.85 -11.67
C GLY A 525 -18.99 10.86 -11.54
N MET A 526 -18.42 11.02 -10.34
CA MET A 526 -17.28 11.92 -10.11
C MET A 526 -16.02 11.47 -10.86
N PHE A 527 -15.73 10.17 -10.90
CA PHE A 527 -14.63 9.65 -11.72
C PHE A 527 -14.87 9.87 -13.23
N LEU A 528 -16.09 9.71 -13.73
CA LEU A 528 -16.43 10.01 -15.11
C LEU A 528 -16.25 11.50 -15.43
N LEU A 529 -16.66 12.41 -14.52
CA LEU A 529 -16.41 13.85 -14.67
C LEU A 529 -14.91 14.18 -14.67
N TRP A 530 -14.15 13.54 -13.82
CA TRP A 530 -12.70 13.70 -13.74
C TRP A 530 -12.00 13.30 -15.05
N THR A 531 -12.39 12.16 -15.63
CA THR A 531 -11.77 11.64 -16.85
C THR A 531 -12.25 12.35 -18.13
N ARG A 532 -13.40 13.05 -18.10
CA ARG A 532 -13.95 13.77 -19.23
C ARG A 532 -12.99 14.80 -19.82
N ALA A 533 -12.20 15.46 -18.99
CA ALA A 533 -11.26 16.51 -19.37
C ALA A 533 -9.86 15.99 -19.72
N THR A 534 -9.65 14.68 -19.74
CA THR A 534 -8.34 14.07 -20.02
C THR A 534 -8.26 13.55 -21.46
N GLY A 535 -7.04 13.49 -22.02
CA GLY A 535 -6.76 13.05 -23.37
C GLY A 535 -6.86 14.17 -24.41
N ALA A 536 -6.65 13.82 -25.67
CA ALA A 536 -6.71 14.73 -26.83
C ALA A 536 -7.75 14.25 -27.81
N ARG A 537 -8.25 15.20 -28.65
CA ARG A 537 -9.18 14.91 -29.75
C ARG A 537 -8.53 14.91 -31.12
N GLU A 538 -7.27 15.34 -31.17
CA GLU A 538 -6.47 15.41 -32.40
C GLU A 538 -5.26 14.50 -32.29
N ASP A 539 -4.83 13.93 -33.39
CA ASP A 539 -3.60 13.16 -33.47
C ASP A 539 -2.42 14.13 -33.54
N LEU A 540 -1.45 13.97 -32.68
CA LEU A 540 -0.28 14.82 -32.59
C LEU A 540 0.93 14.14 -33.26
N PRO A 541 1.80 14.89 -33.96
CA PRO A 541 3.09 14.37 -34.39
C PRO A 541 3.97 14.09 -33.15
N ALA A 542 5.11 13.44 -33.34
CA ALA A 542 6.13 13.37 -32.32
C ALA A 542 6.57 14.78 -31.91
N LEU A 543 6.63 15.07 -30.65
CA LEU A 543 6.97 16.37 -30.10
C LEU A 543 8.47 16.43 -29.77
N ASP A 544 9.05 17.63 -29.90
CA ASP A 544 10.42 17.87 -29.46
C ASP A 544 10.50 17.73 -27.91
N ALA A 545 11.31 16.76 -27.47
CA ALA A 545 11.58 16.53 -26.06
C ALA A 545 12.75 17.38 -25.53
N GLY A 546 13.42 18.13 -26.40
CA GLY A 546 14.68 18.83 -26.10
C GLY A 546 15.90 17.98 -26.41
N ARG A 547 17.09 18.59 -26.39
CA ARG A 547 18.38 17.95 -26.68
C ARG A 547 18.48 17.27 -28.06
N GLY A 548 17.63 17.69 -29.01
CA GLY A 548 17.57 17.11 -30.36
C GLY A 548 16.79 15.81 -30.48
N GLU A 549 16.10 15.37 -29.42
CA GLU A 549 15.27 14.17 -29.42
C GLU A 549 13.79 14.50 -29.57
N GLN A 550 13.07 13.64 -30.30
CA GLN A 550 11.61 13.71 -30.45
C GLN A 550 10.98 12.45 -29.83
N ALA A 551 9.82 12.60 -29.22
CA ALA A 551 9.06 11.48 -28.67
C ALA A 551 7.54 11.64 -28.89
N PRO A 552 6.80 10.53 -29.05
CA PRO A 552 5.35 10.57 -29.16
C PRO A 552 4.72 10.89 -27.79
N VAL A 553 3.49 11.40 -27.83
CA VAL A 553 2.71 11.64 -26.60
C VAL A 553 2.13 10.32 -26.09
N HIS A 554 2.05 10.16 -24.76
CA HIS A 554 1.69 8.92 -24.07
C HIS A 554 0.34 8.33 -24.51
N PHE A 555 -0.68 9.14 -24.82
CA PHE A 555 -2.01 8.64 -25.23
C PHE A 555 -2.06 8.05 -26.65
N GLN A 556 -1.00 8.22 -27.44
CA GLN A 556 -0.81 7.63 -28.78
C GLN A 556 0.20 6.46 -28.76
N SER A 557 0.77 6.14 -27.59
CA SER A 557 1.86 5.18 -27.47
C SER A 557 1.41 3.91 -26.75
N ARG A 558 2.15 2.82 -26.95
CA ARG A 558 2.02 1.61 -26.16
C ARG A 558 2.87 1.70 -24.89
N GLY A 559 2.47 0.97 -23.84
CA GLY A 559 3.18 0.99 -22.58
C GLY A 559 3.05 2.32 -21.82
N ALA A 560 1.99 3.09 -22.09
CA ALA A 560 1.68 4.32 -21.38
C ALA A 560 1.52 4.07 -19.87
N PRO A 561 1.83 5.04 -19.00
CA PRO A 561 1.69 4.90 -17.53
C PRO A 561 0.33 4.36 -17.09
N SER A 562 -0.75 4.79 -17.74
CA SER A 562 -2.11 4.33 -17.41
C SER A 562 -2.36 2.84 -17.73
N GLU A 563 -1.65 2.27 -18.71
CA GLU A 563 -1.72 0.82 -18.95
C GLU A 563 -1.05 0.02 -17.82
N TRP A 564 0.07 0.52 -17.30
CA TRP A 564 0.74 -0.06 -16.12
C TRP A 564 -0.14 0.06 -14.89
N ALA A 565 -0.73 1.24 -14.65
CA ALA A 565 -1.64 1.47 -13.53
C ALA A 565 -2.81 0.48 -13.55
N MET A 566 -3.45 0.25 -14.72
CA MET A 566 -4.54 -0.71 -14.83
C MET A 566 -4.08 -2.13 -14.48
N VAL A 567 -2.92 -2.59 -14.97
CA VAL A 567 -2.40 -3.92 -14.63
C VAL A 567 -2.17 -4.05 -13.13
N LEU A 568 -1.55 -3.05 -12.49
CA LEU A 568 -1.29 -3.05 -11.05
C LEU A 568 -2.59 -3.04 -10.23
N THR A 569 -3.57 -2.21 -10.62
CA THR A 569 -4.89 -2.19 -9.97
C THR A 569 -5.59 -3.53 -10.09
N LEU A 570 -5.54 -4.17 -11.27
CA LEU A 570 -6.11 -5.50 -11.46
C LEU A 570 -5.33 -6.58 -10.70
N THR A 571 -4.04 -6.42 -10.48
CA THR A 571 -3.24 -7.31 -9.61
C THR A 571 -3.72 -7.23 -8.17
N ALA A 572 -3.94 -6.03 -7.62
CA ALA A 572 -4.50 -5.87 -6.28
C ALA A 572 -5.90 -6.50 -6.15
N ASN A 573 -6.77 -6.28 -7.16
CA ASN A 573 -8.08 -6.93 -7.20
C ASN A 573 -7.97 -8.45 -7.31
N ALA A 574 -7.03 -8.98 -8.08
CA ALA A 574 -6.79 -10.42 -8.20
C ALA A 574 -6.32 -11.01 -6.86
N THR A 575 -5.50 -10.30 -6.10
CA THR A 575 -5.08 -10.73 -4.76
C THR A 575 -6.26 -10.74 -3.78
N LEU A 576 -7.12 -9.72 -3.80
CA LEU A 576 -8.36 -9.70 -3.01
C LEU A 576 -9.25 -10.89 -3.35
N TYR A 577 -9.46 -11.14 -4.65
CA TYR A 577 -10.27 -12.26 -5.10
C TYR A 577 -9.64 -13.61 -4.73
N ALA A 578 -8.34 -13.78 -4.91
CA ALA A 578 -7.63 -14.99 -4.49
C ALA A 578 -7.75 -15.23 -2.98
N SER A 579 -7.71 -14.18 -2.17
CA SER A 579 -7.93 -14.26 -0.72
C SER A 579 -9.36 -14.69 -0.36
N LEU A 580 -10.37 -14.25 -1.13
CA LEU A 580 -11.76 -14.70 -0.96
C LEU A 580 -11.89 -16.20 -1.29
N LEU A 581 -11.30 -16.65 -2.39
CA LEU A 581 -11.29 -18.07 -2.77
C LEU A 581 -10.51 -18.92 -1.75
N PHE A 582 -9.37 -18.42 -1.27
CA PHE A 582 -8.62 -19.04 -0.18
C PHE A 582 -9.48 -19.17 1.08
N GLY A 583 -10.21 -18.13 1.47
CA GLY A 583 -11.12 -18.17 2.61
C GLY A 583 -12.15 -19.28 2.51
N GLY A 584 -12.75 -19.47 1.33
CA GLY A 584 -13.69 -20.57 1.09
C GLY A 584 -13.04 -21.96 1.20
N LEU A 585 -11.82 -22.13 0.65
CA LEU A 585 -11.07 -23.39 0.77
C LEU A 585 -10.60 -23.64 2.21
N PHE A 586 -10.19 -22.59 2.91
CA PHE A 586 -9.79 -22.68 4.31
C PHE A 586 -10.94 -23.18 5.18
N LEU A 587 -12.13 -22.59 5.05
CA LEU A 587 -13.32 -23.00 5.80
C LEU A 587 -13.73 -24.44 5.46
N TRP A 588 -13.64 -24.84 4.17
CA TRP A 588 -13.91 -26.20 3.78
C TRP A 588 -13.00 -27.24 4.45
N VAL A 589 -11.72 -26.90 4.67
CA VAL A 589 -10.74 -27.81 5.26
C VAL A 589 -10.74 -27.78 6.78
N SER A 590 -10.96 -26.60 7.39
CA SER A 590 -10.72 -26.38 8.82
C SER A 590 -11.99 -26.34 9.67
N ALA A 591 -13.13 -25.89 9.09
CA ALA A 591 -14.33 -25.68 9.87
C ALA A 591 -15.02 -27.01 10.23
N PRO A 592 -15.25 -27.30 11.53
CA PRO A 592 -16.01 -28.47 11.93
C PRO A 592 -17.43 -28.41 11.38
N GLY A 593 -17.90 -29.51 10.75
CA GLY A 593 -19.27 -29.58 10.25
C GLY A 593 -19.50 -28.79 8.95
N TRP A 594 -18.46 -28.52 8.16
CA TRP A 594 -18.67 -28.13 6.76
C TRP A 594 -19.56 -29.17 6.09
N PRO A 595 -20.63 -28.80 5.34
CA PRO A 595 -21.84 -29.54 5.25
C PRO A 595 -21.62 -31.01 4.88
N ALA A 596 -21.73 -31.88 5.87
CA ALA A 596 -21.66 -33.33 5.74
C ALA A 596 -23.00 -33.94 5.24
N GLU A 597 -24.08 -33.15 5.21
CA GLU A 597 -25.39 -33.56 4.77
C GLU A 597 -25.74 -32.94 3.40
N PRO A 598 -26.54 -33.61 2.55
CA PRO A 598 -26.95 -33.05 1.28
C PRO A 598 -27.62 -31.69 1.53
N THR A 599 -26.95 -30.62 1.13
CA THR A 599 -27.48 -29.27 1.25
C THR A 599 -28.75 -29.12 0.44
N PRO A 600 -29.80 -28.45 0.94
CA PRO A 600 -31.01 -28.20 0.18
C PRO A 600 -30.76 -27.32 -1.06
N PHE A 601 -29.61 -26.67 -1.12
CA PHE A 601 -29.21 -25.82 -2.23
C PHE A 601 -28.59 -26.63 -3.37
N LYS A 602 -29.19 -26.51 -4.55
CA LYS A 602 -28.66 -27.02 -5.82
C LYS A 602 -28.27 -25.84 -6.69
N THR A 603 -27.03 -25.80 -7.15
CA THR A 603 -26.59 -24.78 -8.10
C THR A 603 -27.45 -24.82 -9.37
N ASN A 604 -27.91 -23.67 -9.80
CA ASN A 604 -28.67 -23.56 -11.05
C ASN A 604 -27.72 -23.65 -12.25
N VAL A 605 -27.54 -24.86 -12.77
CA VAL A 605 -26.62 -25.14 -13.89
C VAL A 605 -26.96 -24.32 -15.13
N LEU A 606 -28.26 -24.05 -15.37
CA LEU A 606 -28.67 -23.26 -16.53
C LEU A 606 -28.15 -21.81 -16.41
N LEU A 607 -28.32 -21.19 -15.26
CA LEU A 607 -27.79 -19.83 -15.02
C LEU A 607 -26.26 -19.78 -15.16
N GLN A 608 -25.57 -20.80 -14.66
CA GLN A 608 -24.10 -20.90 -14.78
C GLN A 608 -23.66 -21.02 -16.24
N VAL A 609 -24.29 -21.86 -17.04
CA VAL A 609 -23.99 -22.04 -18.48
C VAL A 609 -24.27 -20.75 -19.25
N LEU A 610 -25.39 -20.08 -18.96
CA LEU A 610 -25.72 -18.80 -19.58
C LEU A 610 -24.69 -17.71 -19.19
N ALA A 611 -24.26 -17.67 -17.93
CA ALA A 611 -23.22 -16.75 -17.46
C ALA A 611 -21.87 -17.00 -18.19
N LEU A 612 -21.46 -18.25 -18.34
CA LEU A 612 -20.26 -18.59 -19.12
C LEU A 612 -20.40 -18.16 -20.59
N GLY A 613 -21.58 -18.30 -21.20
CA GLY A 613 -21.86 -17.80 -22.55
C GLY A 613 -21.73 -16.28 -22.64
N ALA A 614 -22.29 -15.53 -21.69
CA ALA A 614 -22.17 -14.08 -21.63
C ALA A 614 -20.71 -13.63 -21.46
N LEU A 615 -19.93 -14.31 -20.58
CA LEU A 615 -18.51 -14.03 -20.38
C LEU A 615 -17.67 -14.34 -21.61
N ALA A 616 -17.98 -15.42 -22.35
CA ALA A 616 -17.35 -15.70 -23.65
C ALA A 616 -17.68 -14.59 -24.69
N GLY A 617 -18.92 -14.11 -24.71
CA GLY A 617 -19.34 -12.95 -25.48
C GLY A 617 -18.53 -11.68 -25.12
N THR A 618 -18.29 -11.44 -23.85
CA THR A 618 -17.44 -10.35 -23.35
C THR A 618 -16.02 -10.43 -23.93
N LEU A 619 -15.37 -11.59 -23.85
CA LEU A 619 -14.00 -11.77 -24.38
C LEU A 619 -13.94 -11.55 -25.89
N LEU A 620 -14.93 -12.07 -26.62
CA LEU A 620 -15.01 -11.90 -28.07
C LEU A 620 -15.23 -10.42 -28.44
N ALA A 621 -16.23 -9.76 -27.84
CA ALA A 621 -16.58 -8.38 -28.13
C ALA A 621 -15.45 -7.40 -27.78
N SER A 622 -14.77 -7.62 -26.65
CA SER A 622 -13.59 -6.82 -26.24
C SER A 622 -12.47 -6.90 -27.28
N ARG A 623 -12.12 -8.10 -27.75
CA ARG A 623 -11.10 -8.27 -28.79
C ARG A 623 -11.51 -7.65 -30.14
N ARG A 624 -12.77 -7.76 -30.53
CA ARG A 624 -13.30 -7.21 -31.76
C ARG A 624 -13.37 -5.69 -31.73
N SER A 625 -13.73 -5.07 -30.61
CA SER A 625 -13.79 -3.61 -30.46
C SER A 625 -12.42 -2.92 -30.68
N LEU A 626 -11.33 -3.58 -30.28
CA LEU A 626 -9.97 -3.08 -30.50
C LEU A 626 -9.53 -3.11 -31.97
N ARG A 627 -10.06 -4.09 -32.75
CA ARG A 627 -9.64 -4.32 -34.15
C ARG A 627 -10.55 -3.65 -35.17
N ALA A 628 -11.76 -3.26 -34.78
CA ALA A 628 -12.76 -2.69 -35.66
C ALA A 628 -12.43 -1.23 -36.04
N GLY A 629 -12.87 -0.81 -37.27
CA GLY A 629 -12.90 0.60 -37.64
C GLY A 629 -13.95 1.38 -36.82
N ALA A 630 -14.00 2.70 -36.99
CA ALA A 630 -14.78 3.59 -36.11
C ALA A 630 -16.25 3.18 -35.95
N GLU A 631 -16.97 2.91 -37.04
CA GLU A 631 -18.39 2.53 -37.01
C GLU A 631 -18.60 1.13 -36.37
N GLY A 632 -17.82 0.13 -36.79
CA GLY A 632 -17.89 -1.22 -36.24
C GLY A 632 -17.49 -1.29 -34.78
N ARG A 633 -16.64 -0.38 -34.32
CA ARG A 633 -16.16 -0.28 -32.92
C ARG A 633 -17.29 0.01 -31.95
N ILE A 634 -18.18 0.97 -32.26
CA ILE A 634 -19.35 1.30 -31.45
C ILE A 634 -20.27 0.08 -31.30
N GLY A 635 -20.54 -0.64 -32.40
CA GLY A 635 -21.34 -1.87 -32.37
C GLY A 635 -20.75 -2.91 -31.46
N TRP A 636 -19.42 -3.17 -31.54
CA TRP A 636 -18.77 -4.15 -30.64
C TRP A 636 -18.72 -3.70 -29.18
N LEU A 637 -18.58 -2.40 -28.90
CA LEU A 637 -18.69 -1.88 -27.54
C LEU A 637 -20.11 -1.99 -26.98
N ALA A 638 -21.14 -1.84 -27.81
CA ALA A 638 -22.53 -2.07 -27.40
C ALA A 638 -22.77 -3.57 -27.07
N VAL A 639 -22.27 -4.48 -27.92
CA VAL A 639 -22.32 -5.93 -27.65
C VAL A 639 -21.56 -6.27 -26.36
N LEU A 640 -20.40 -5.64 -26.12
CA LEU A 640 -19.62 -5.81 -24.92
C LEU A 640 -20.39 -5.35 -23.67
N ALA A 641 -21.04 -4.18 -23.71
CA ALA A 641 -21.90 -3.71 -22.62
C ALA A 641 -23.07 -4.65 -22.35
N ALA A 642 -23.74 -5.15 -23.40
CA ALA A 642 -24.84 -6.09 -23.27
C ALA A 642 -24.38 -7.44 -22.69
N SER A 643 -23.23 -7.96 -23.11
CA SER A 643 -22.65 -9.20 -22.56
C SER A 643 -22.31 -9.07 -21.08
N HIS A 644 -21.69 -7.96 -20.69
CA HIS A 644 -21.42 -7.67 -19.28
C HIS A 644 -22.71 -7.51 -18.47
N LEU A 645 -23.71 -6.82 -18.99
CA LEU A 645 -25.00 -6.67 -18.32
C LEU A 645 -25.69 -8.03 -18.12
N ALA A 646 -25.69 -8.87 -19.16
CA ALA A 646 -26.21 -10.22 -19.03
C ALA A 646 -25.46 -11.04 -17.95
N ALA A 647 -24.13 -10.99 -17.92
CA ALA A 647 -23.34 -11.65 -16.88
C ALA A 647 -23.68 -11.09 -15.49
N ALA A 648 -23.77 -9.78 -15.32
CA ALA A 648 -24.11 -9.15 -14.04
C ALA A 648 -25.50 -9.56 -13.54
N VAL A 649 -26.50 -9.59 -14.42
CA VAL A 649 -27.87 -10.05 -14.08
C VAL A 649 -27.84 -11.52 -13.68
N LEU A 650 -27.15 -12.38 -14.42
CA LEU A 650 -27.09 -13.82 -14.15
C LEU A 650 -26.39 -14.09 -12.80
N PHE A 651 -25.27 -13.43 -12.50
CA PHE A 651 -24.64 -13.52 -11.18
C PHE A 651 -25.52 -12.95 -10.07
N GLY A 652 -26.25 -11.88 -10.33
CA GLY A 652 -27.24 -11.32 -9.41
C GLY A 652 -28.37 -12.30 -9.10
N LEU A 653 -28.91 -12.98 -10.11
CA LEU A 653 -29.93 -14.02 -9.93
C LEU A 653 -29.40 -15.21 -9.11
N MET A 654 -28.18 -15.69 -9.42
CA MET A 654 -27.55 -16.77 -8.64
C MET A 654 -27.26 -16.34 -7.18
N ALA A 655 -26.90 -15.08 -6.94
CA ALA A 655 -26.74 -14.54 -5.59
C ALA A 655 -28.09 -14.43 -4.85
N LEU A 656 -29.16 -14.04 -5.53
CA LEU A 656 -30.53 -13.96 -4.95
C LEU A 656 -31.06 -15.32 -4.55
N GLU A 657 -30.74 -16.42 -5.28
CA GLU A 657 -31.10 -17.78 -4.90
C GLU A 657 -30.48 -18.20 -3.54
N LEU A 658 -29.39 -17.54 -3.12
CA LEU A 658 -28.69 -17.82 -1.86
C LEU A 658 -29.23 -17.02 -0.66
N VAL A 659 -29.99 -15.95 -0.88
CA VAL A 659 -30.47 -15.09 0.22
C VAL A 659 -31.18 -15.84 1.33
N PRO A 660 -32.02 -16.88 1.09
CA PRO A 660 -32.64 -17.65 2.16
C PRO A 660 -31.66 -18.50 3.00
N PHE A 661 -30.44 -18.70 2.53
CA PHE A 661 -29.47 -19.64 3.10
C PHE A 661 -28.18 -18.95 3.61
N ASN A 662 -27.86 -17.76 3.11
CA ASN A 662 -26.56 -17.11 3.32
C ASN A 662 -26.27 -16.73 4.78
N THR A 663 -27.29 -16.61 5.63
CA THR A 663 -27.15 -16.40 7.08
C THR A 663 -27.14 -17.72 7.87
N GLN A 664 -27.46 -18.84 7.23
CA GLN A 664 -27.57 -20.13 7.93
C GLN A 664 -26.20 -20.83 8.05
N HIS A 665 -25.35 -20.70 7.04
CA HIS A 665 -24.05 -21.36 7.02
C HIS A 665 -23.03 -20.63 6.16
N ALA A 666 -21.76 -20.63 6.60
CA ALA A 666 -20.62 -19.95 5.96
C ALA A 666 -20.41 -20.37 4.48
N LEU A 667 -20.71 -21.62 4.11
CA LEU A 667 -20.68 -22.06 2.71
C LEU A 667 -21.48 -21.12 1.79
N PHE A 668 -22.73 -20.84 2.19
CA PHE A 668 -23.63 -20.03 1.37
C PHE A 668 -23.21 -18.56 1.38
N ALA A 669 -22.68 -18.06 2.52
CA ALA A 669 -22.11 -16.73 2.61
C ALA A 669 -20.90 -16.55 1.67
N VAL A 670 -20.01 -17.54 1.61
CA VAL A 670 -18.86 -17.55 0.69
C VAL A 670 -19.32 -17.58 -0.77
N ILE A 671 -20.24 -18.47 -1.13
CA ILE A 671 -20.76 -18.54 -2.51
C ILE A 671 -21.44 -17.23 -2.90
N PHE A 672 -22.24 -16.66 -2.00
CA PHE A 672 -22.85 -15.34 -2.19
C PHE A 672 -21.81 -14.26 -2.46
N ALA A 673 -20.75 -14.18 -1.65
CA ALA A 673 -19.67 -13.21 -1.82
C ALA A 673 -18.93 -13.39 -3.16
N VAL A 674 -18.69 -14.63 -3.60
CA VAL A 674 -18.05 -14.94 -4.88
C VAL A 674 -18.91 -14.50 -6.07
N TYR A 675 -20.21 -14.77 -6.05
CA TYR A 675 -21.14 -14.34 -7.10
C TYR A 675 -21.32 -12.81 -7.08
N PHE A 676 -21.40 -12.21 -5.90
CA PHE A 676 -21.45 -10.75 -5.77
C PHE A 676 -20.22 -10.09 -6.38
N TYR A 677 -19.02 -10.61 -6.09
CA TYR A 677 -17.78 -10.10 -6.67
C TYR A 677 -17.78 -10.17 -8.20
N ALA A 678 -18.17 -11.30 -8.78
CA ALA A 678 -18.23 -11.49 -10.23
C ALA A 678 -19.29 -10.57 -10.90
N GLY A 679 -20.45 -10.45 -10.27
CA GLY A 679 -21.52 -9.54 -10.71
C GLY A 679 -21.11 -8.07 -10.67
N PHE A 680 -20.46 -7.64 -9.58
CA PHE A 680 -19.96 -6.28 -9.42
C PHE A 680 -18.91 -5.91 -10.48
N HIS A 681 -17.95 -6.80 -10.76
CA HIS A 681 -16.95 -6.56 -11.81
C HIS A 681 -17.56 -6.57 -13.22
N SER A 682 -18.63 -7.36 -13.42
CA SER A 682 -19.40 -7.28 -14.66
C SER A 682 -20.12 -5.94 -14.80
N LEU A 683 -20.70 -5.37 -13.74
CA LEU A 683 -21.27 -4.02 -13.75
C LEU A 683 -20.23 -2.93 -14.04
N LEU A 684 -19.03 -3.03 -13.45
CA LEU A 684 -17.91 -2.15 -13.82
C LEU A 684 -17.57 -2.28 -15.29
N GLY A 685 -17.61 -3.50 -15.85
CA GLY A 685 -17.44 -3.76 -17.29
C GLY A 685 -18.48 -3.03 -18.16
N VAL A 686 -19.74 -2.99 -17.73
CA VAL A 686 -20.78 -2.18 -18.41
C VAL A 686 -20.41 -0.71 -18.44
N LEU A 687 -20.02 -0.14 -17.30
CA LEU A 687 -19.62 1.27 -17.20
C LEU A 687 -18.44 1.60 -18.11
N PHE A 688 -17.41 0.76 -18.14
CA PHE A 688 -16.24 0.95 -18.99
C PHE A 688 -16.57 0.80 -20.47
N ALA A 689 -17.44 -0.12 -20.86
CA ALA A 689 -17.89 -0.27 -22.24
C ALA A 689 -18.70 0.94 -22.72
N LEU A 690 -19.64 1.43 -21.92
CA LEU A 690 -20.43 2.63 -22.20
C LEU A 690 -19.55 3.89 -22.24
N TYR A 691 -18.59 3.99 -21.32
CA TYR A 691 -17.59 5.07 -21.38
C TYR A 691 -16.75 4.99 -22.65
N GLY A 692 -16.37 3.79 -23.09
CA GLY A 692 -15.68 3.56 -24.36
C GLY A 692 -16.50 4.07 -25.56
N VAL A 693 -17.81 3.78 -25.60
CA VAL A 693 -18.73 4.32 -26.61
C VAL A 693 -18.69 5.86 -26.61
N TRP A 694 -18.83 6.47 -25.43
CA TRP A 694 -18.77 7.92 -25.31
C TRP A 694 -17.42 8.50 -25.78
N ARG A 695 -16.29 7.86 -25.46
CA ARG A 695 -14.95 8.31 -25.89
C ARG A 695 -14.79 8.25 -27.42
N VAL A 696 -15.37 7.23 -28.08
CA VAL A 696 -15.38 7.12 -29.54
C VAL A 696 -16.25 8.24 -30.14
N LEU A 697 -17.48 8.41 -29.66
CA LEU A 697 -18.42 9.43 -30.14
C LEU A 697 -17.91 10.87 -29.94
N SER A 698 -17.18 11.12 -28.86
CA SER A 698 -16.62 12.44 -28.56
C SER A 698 -15.28 12.74 -29.23
N GLY A 699 -14.81 11.85 -30.12
CA GLY A 699 -13.59 12.04 -30.93
C GLY A 699 -12.27 11.86 -30.15
N HIS A 700 -12.30 11.27 -28.95
CA HIS A 700 -11.08 11.01 -28.18
C HIS A 700 -10.33 9.75 -28.63
N VAL A 701 -10.99 8.87 -29.38
CA VAL A 701 -10.41 7.64 -29.90
C VAL A 701 -10.24 7.72 -31.38
N SER A 702 -9.04 7.41 -31.88
CA SER A 702 -8.70 7.30 -33.31
C SER A 702 -8.00 5.96 -33.59
N ALA A 703 -7.40 5.82 -34.77
CA ALA A 703 -6.57 4.65 -35.08
C ALA A 703 -5.27 4.60 -34.28
N VAL A 704 -4.76 5.74 -33.83
CA VAL A 704 -3.52 5.86 -33.04
C VAL A 704 -3.79 6.19 -31.56
N ARG A 705 -4.90 6.85 -31.24
CA ARG A 705 -5.35 7.17 -29.87
C ARG A 705 -6.33 6.13 -29.36
N ASP A 706 -5.89 4.92 -29.11
CA ASP A 706 -6.71 3.79 -28.65
C ASP A 706 -6.46 3.40 -27.18
N LEU A 707 -5.70 4.22 -26.44
CA LEU A 707 -5.28 3.94 -25.07
C LEU A 707 -6.46 3.62 -24.14
N ASP A 708 -7.54 4.39 -24.19
CA ASP A 708 -8.73 4.16 -23.34
C ASP A 708 -9.34 2.77 -23.56
N LEU A 709 -9.41 2.34 -24.82
CA LEU A 709 -9.94 1.02 -25.17
C LEU A 709 -9.00 -0.11 -24.75
N ARG A 710 -7.68 0.09 -24.85
CA ARG A 710 -6.69 -0.90 -24.40
C ARG A 710 -6.75 -1.09 -22.88
N ILE A 711 -6.90 0.01 -22.12
CA ILE A 711 -7.10 -0.02 -20.68
C ILE A 711 -8.39 -0.76 -20.34
N GLY A 712 -9.51 -0.39 -20.99
CA GLY A 712 -10.79 -1.05 -20.82
C GLY A 712 -10.75 -2.55 -21.15
N ALA A 713 -10.05 -2.97 -22.21
CA ALA A 713 -9.92 -4.36 -22.60
C ALA A 713 -9.23 -5.23 -21.52
N ARG A 714 -8.31 -4.66 -20.75
CA ARG A 714 -7.69 -5.37 -19.62
C ARG A 714 -8.72 -5.65 -18.52
N LEU A 715 -9.54 -4.65 -18.14
CA LEU A 715 -10.62 -4.82 -17.19
C LEU A 715 -11.66 -5.83 -17.66
N HIS A 716 -12.09 -5.75 -18.93
CA HIS A 716 -13.06 -6.68 -19.52
C HIS A 716 -12.57 -8.13 -19.49
N THR A 717 -11.27 -8.33 -19.81
CA THR A 717 -10.63 -9.64 -19.73
C THR A 717 -10.59 -10.15 -18.30
N TYR A 718 -10.17 -9.28 -17.36
CA TYR A 718 -10.13 -9.62 -15.94
C TYR A 718 -11.52 -10.01 -15.40
N ALA A 719 -12.54 -9.20 -15.64
CA ALA A 719 -13.89 -9.46 -15.18
C ALA A 719 -14.44 -10.79 -15.73
N ALA A 720 -14.18 -11.09 -17.01
CA ALA A 720 -14.58 -12.35 -17.62
C ALA A 720 -13.85 -13.54 -16.97
N CYS A 721 -12.53 -13.45 -16.77
CA CYS A 721 -11.75 -14.52 -16.12
C CYS A 721 -12.20 -14.74 -14.67
N ALA A 722 -12.42 -13.66 -13.90
CA ALA A 722 -12.93 -13.73 -12.53
C ALA A 722 -14.31 -14.38 -12.46
N GLY A 723 -15.22 -14.04 -13.40
CA GLY A 723 -16.54 -14.65 -13.49
C GLY A 723 -16.49 -16.13 -13.86
N ILE A 724 -15.64 -16.53 -14.81
CA ILE A 724 -15.43 -17.95 -15.14
C ILE A 724 -14.92 -18.72 -13.92
N LEU A 725 -13.93 -18.16 -13.24
CA LEU A 725 -13.37 -18.77 -12.04
C LEU A 725 -14.40 -18.84 -10.90
N ALA A 726 -15.30 -17.86 -10.77
CA ALA A 726 -16.43 -17.92 -9.83
C ALA A 726 -17.31 -19.14 -10.05
N VAL A 727 -17.73 -19.40 -11.30
CA VAL A 727 -18.57 -20.55 -11.65
C VAL A 727 -17.85 -21.87 -11.34
N VAL A 728 -16.58 -22.00 -11.75
CA VAL A 728 -15.79 -23.22 -11.53
C VAL A 728 -15.58 -23.46 -10.03
N PHE A 729 -15.23 -22.43 -9.28
CA PHE A 729 -14.97 -22.51 -7.85
C PHE A 729 -16.22 -22.94 -7.06
N VAL A 730 -17.36 -22.32 -7.34
CA VAL A 730 -18.63 -22.66 -6.68
C VAL A 730 -19.05 -24.09 -7.01
N TRP A 731 -18.92 -24.50 -8.28
CA TRP A 731 -19.18 -25.88 -8.68
C TRP A 731 -18.30 -26.85 -7.89
N GLN A 732 -17.02 -26.56 -7.74
CA GLN A 732 -16.08 -27.40 -7.00
C GLN A 732 -16.41 -27.44 -5.49
N LEU A 733 -16.74 -26.31 -4.85
CA LEU A 733 -17.14 -26.27 -3.44
C LEU A 733 -18.39 -27.10 -3.15
N VAL A 734 -19.39 -27.04 -4.03
CA VAL A 734 -20.63 -27.81 -3.87
C VAL A 734 -20.40 -29.31 -4.07
N MET A 735 -19.57 -29.70 -5.04
CA MET A 735 -19.21 -31.12 -5.26
C MET A 735 -18.39 -31.70 -4.11
N LEU A 736 -17.46 -30.95 -3.55
CA LEU A 736 -16.64 -31.36 -2.39
C LEU A 736 -17.49 -31.45 -1.11
N GLY A 737 -18.49 -30.58 -0.95
CA GLY A 737 -19.44 -30.64 0.18
C GLY A 737 -20.39 -31.82 0.14
N SER A 738 -20.60 -32.44 -1.03
CA SER A 738 -21.47 -33.64 -1.19
C SER A 738 -20.74 -34.97 -1.02
N GLY A 739 -19.43 -34.99 -0.93
CA GLY A 739 -18.60 -36.20 -1.01
C GLY A 739 -17.74 -36.51 0.22
N GLY A 740 -18.14 -36.16 1.44
CA GLY A 740 -17.41 -36.49 2.66
C GLY A 740 -15.90 -36.09 2.62
N ALA A 741 -15.41 -35.38 3.61
CA ALA A 741 -13.98 -35.10 3.70
C ALA A 741 -13.17 -36.41 3.66
N PRO A 742 -12.05 -36.49 2.95
CA PRO A 742 -11.11 -37.58 3.12
C PRO A 742 -10.64 -37.58 4.58
N ALA A 743 -10.81 -38.73 5.26
CA ALA A 743 -10.48 -38.94 6.67
C ALA A 743 -9.00 -38.67 6.98
#